data_50a5f6be90d27dfa7ba9e034aba2a489
#
_entry.id   50a5f6be90d27dfa7ba9e034aba2a489
#
_cell.length_a   1.000
_cell.length_b   1.000
_cell.length_c   1.000
_cell.angle_alpha   90.00
_cell.angle_beta   90.00
_cell.angle_gamma   90.00
#
_symmetry.space_group_name_H-M   'P 1'
#
loop_
_entity.id
_entity.type
_entity.pdbx_description
1 polymer ?
#
loop_
_entity_poly.entity_id
_entity_poly.type
_entity_poly.pdbx_seq_one_letter_code
_entity_poly.pdbx_strand_id
1 'polypeptide(L)'
;MRYGLDPGRRTGPKPAGFDPHTAGCKTPGGKAVATLRENDTELDIHSHNHSHGKAYSICVVPRYDWPAAPPKQRRDTAKTAASRFLCRDAAKKDDKTRNFCYFCRKIRNKPLRRAMEYNFKEIEPKWQRRWQENKTYKVETDPSRPKFYVLDMFPYPSGAGLHVGHPLGYIASDIYSRYKRQKGFNVLHPMGYDAFGLPAEQYAIQTGQHPAVTTERNIARYREQLDKIGFSFDWDREVRTCDPAYYKWTQWAFLKMFGSYYCYDKQQARPIEELTAAFEQGGTQGLNVACSQELHFTAEEWRAMPEEEKERTLHNYRLAFRADTMVNWCPKLGTVLANDEVHDGLSVRGGHPVEQKRMKQWLLRVTAYAQRMLDGLDRLAWSDSLKEIQRNWIGRSEGAQVFFDIKDSARKLEIFTTRPDTIFGVTFMVIAPEHEWVGELTTPDNKAAVEEYICQAKKRSERERIAETKRVSGVATGSYAINPFTGKAIPIYISDYVLAGYGTGAIMAVPAHDSRDYAFARHFGLEIVPVVEGGDISQESYDAKSGKVINSDFLDGKDVKEAIGIMFDQIERRGLGRKRINYRLRDAIFSRQRYWGEPFPIYYRGDVACPLAEDKLPLELPPIADFGPTEQGEPPLARATNWATPEGYPYELSTMPGFAGSSAYYLRYMDPHNDEALVGREADEYWRNVDLYVGGIEHATGHLMYSRFWNMFLYDLGVVCEEEPFRKLVNQGMIQGRSNFVYRIVGTNKFVSLGLKDQYQTQALYVDVNIVRNDILDLDAFRAWMPEYKDAEFILEDGRYVCGWAIEKMSKSFYNVVNPDYIVDNYGADTLRMY
;
A
#
# COMPACT_ATOMS: atom_id res chain seq x y z
N MET A 1 36.49 -38.07 -19.81
CA MET A 1 36.01 -39.06 -20.77
C MET A 1 34.87 -38.44 -21.56
N ARG A 2 35.11 -38.22 -22.74
CA ARG A 2 34.45 -38.02 -24.02
C ARG A 2 33.23 -38.91 -24.23
N TYR A 3 32.21 -38.36 -24.87
CA TYR A 3 31.46 -38.60 -26.12
C TYR A 3 30.12 -37.84 -25.97
N GLY A 4 29.69 -36.89 -26.76
CA GLY A 4 29.82 -36.62 -28.19
C GLY A 4 28.70 -37.28 -29.01
N LEU A 5 27.76 -36.44 -29.55
CA LEU A 5 27.28 -36.41 -30.92
C LEU A 5 25.88 -35.77 -31.09
N ASP A 6 25.86 -34.70 -31.81
CA ASP A 6 24.77 -34.12 -32.63
C ASP A 6 24.88 -34.73 -34.04
N PRO A 7 24.02 -34.56 -35.10
CA PRO A 7 22.86 -33.68 -35.37
C PRO A 7 21.73 -34.32 -36.25
N GLY A 8 20.68 -33.55 -36.60
CA GLY A 8 19.88 -33.89 -37.74
C GLY A 8 18.54 -33.16 -37.98
N ARG A 9 18.60 -32.01 -38.67
CA ARG A 9 17.65 -31.35 -39.58
C ARG A 9 16.41 -32.10 -40.09
N ARG A 10 15.27 -31.36 -40.19
CA ARG A 10 14.46 -31.10 -41.42
C ARG A 10 13.28 -30.18 -41.09
N THR A 11 13.23 -29.01 -41.62
CA THR A 11 12.58 -28.33 -42.75
C THR A 11 11.05 -28.39 -42.82
N GLY A 12 10.41 -27.24 -42.59
CA GLY A 12 9.26 -26.44 -43.01
C GLY A 12 8.12 -27.07 -43.86
N PRO A 13 7.06 -26.32 -44.25
CA PRO A 13 7.03 -24.92 -44.63
C PRO A 13 5.81 -24.10 -44.09
N LYS A 14 5.86 -22.79 -44.29
CA LYS A 14 4.71 -21.84 -44.28
C LYS A 14 3.85 -21.98 -45.53
N PRO A 15 2.57 -21.54 -45.51
CA PRO A 15 2.22 -20.34 -46.28
C PRO A 15 1.21 -19.37 -45.66
N ALA A 16 1.43 -18.08 -45.98
CA ALA A 16 0.58 -17.07 -46.66
C ALA A 16 -0.81 -16.85 -46.05
N GLY A 17 -1.21 -15.73 -45.50
CA GLY A 17 -1.32 -14.36 -45.98
C GLY A 17 -2.67 -14.11 -46.68
N PHE A 18 -3.53 -13.28 -46.00
CA PHE A 18 -4.54 -12.45 -46.74
C PHE A 18 -5.04 -11.33 -45.80
N ASP A 19 -4.96 -10.10 -46.30
CA ASP A 19 -5.50 -8.85 -45.83
C ASP A 19 -6.61 -8.40 -46.82
N PRO A 20 -7.27 -7.26 -46.76
CA PRO A 20 -8.37 -6.83 -45.87
C PRO A 20 -9.65 -6.41 -46.65
N HIS A 21 -10.53 -5.74 -45.99
CA HIS A 21 -11.59 -4.81 -46.41
C HIS A 21 -13.07 -5.24 -46.27
N THR A 22 -13.75 -4.42 -45.57
CA THR A 22 -14.97 -3.64 -45.80
C THR A 22 -16.25 -3.95 -45.04
N ALA A 23 -16.78 -2.85 -44.52
CA ALA A 23 -18.16 -2.43 -44.30
C ALA A 23 -18.99 -3.07 -43.19
N GLY A 24 -19.26 -2.44 -42.11
CA GLY A 24 -20.26 -1.42 -41.83
C GLY A 24 -21.69 -1.91 -41.69
N CYS A 25 -22.23 -1.98 -40.44
CA CYS A 25 -23.59 -1.43 -40.17
C CYS A 25 -23.97 -1.41 -38.69
N LYS A 26 -24.78 -0.47 -38.31
CA LYS A 26 -25.20 0.03 -37.01
C LYS A 26 -26.20 -0.88 -36.28
N THR A 27 -26.04 -1.00 -34.93
CA THR A 27 -26.96 -0.96 -33.80
C THR A 27 -28.40 -1.55 -33.92
N PRO A 28 -29.16 -1.83 -32.81
CA PRO A 28 -28.96 -1.62 -31.38
C PRO A 28 -29.46 -2.80 -30.46
N GLY A 29 -29.01 -2.74 -29.17
CA GLY A 29 -29.79 -3.21 -28.01
C GLY A 29 -30.00 -4.72 -27.84
N GLY A 30 -29.30 -5.31 -26.86
CA GLY A 30 -29.56 -6.66 -26.43
C GLY A 30 -29.03 -6.95 -25.03
N LYS A 31 -29.93 -7.30 -24.14
CA LYS A 31 -29.67 -7.80 -22.80
C LYS A 31 -28.79 -9.06 -22.87
N ALA A 32 -27.75 -9.11 -22.08
CA ALA A 32 -26.92 -10.30 -21.92
C ALA A 32 -27.68 -11.37 -21.12
N VAL A 33 -27.94 -12.52 -21.75
CA VAL A 33 -28.37 -13.76 -21.13
C VAL A 33 -27.13 -14.66 -21.08
N ALA A 34 -26.70 -15.04 -19.88
CA ALA A 34 -25.62 -16.00 -19.69
C ALA A 34 -26.12 -17.41 -20.05
N THR A 35 -25.55 -18.02 -21.09
CA THR A 35 -25.70 -19.43 -21.41
C THR A 35 -24.50 -20.21 -20.90
N LEU A 36 -24.73 -21.10 -19.94
CA LEU A 36 -23.75 -22.10 -19.49
C LEU A 36 -23.57 -23.16 -20.60
N ARG A 37 -22.34 -23.30 -21.10
CA ARG A 37 -21.88 -24.48 -21.85
C ARG A 37 -21.10 -25.38 -20.91
N GLU A 38 -21.53 -26.65 -20.82
CA GLU A 38 -20.77 -27.73 -20.18
C GLU A 38 -19.52 -28.02 -21.02
N ASN A 39 -18.34 -27.81 -20.41
CA ASN A 39 -17.01 -28.34 -20.71
C ASN A 39 -15.90 -27.30 -20.74
N ASP A 40 -15.78 -26.48 -19.68
CA ASP A 40 -14.52 -25.79 -19.43
C ASP A 40 -14.27 -25.65 -17.93
N THR A 41 -13.17 -26.23 -17.49
CA THR A 41 -12.75 -26.32 -16.08
C THR A 41 -12.00 -25.10 -15.58
N GLU A 42 -12.08 -23.95 -16.27
CA GLU A 42 -11.53 -22.68 -15.82
C GLU A 42 -12.58 -21.58 -15.89
N LEU A 43 -12.85 -20.96 -14.76
CA LEU A 43 -13.66 -19.74 -14.67
C LEU A 43 -12.82 -18.55 -15.15
N ASP A 44 -12.81 -18.31 -16.46
CA ASP A 44 -12.31 -17.06 -17.02
C ASP A 44 -13.36 -15.98 -16.82
N ILE A 45 -13.11 -15.08 -15.87
CA ILE A 45 -13.87 -13.84 -15.76
C ILE A 45 -13.27 -12.86 -16.76
N HIS A 46 -13.80 -12.84 -17.99
CA HIS A 46 -13.47 -11.81 -18.97
C HIS A 46 -14.01 -10.45 -18.52
N SER A 47 -13.13 -9.59 -18.05
CA SER A 47 -13.40 -8.16 -17.94
C SER A 47 -13.23 -7.53 -19.31
N HIS A 48 -14.32 -7.08 -19.94
CA HIS A 48 -14.23 -6.22 -21.09
C HIS A 48 -13.77 -4.82 -20.68
N ASN A 49 -12.57 -4.46 -21.13
CA ASN A 49 -12.03 -3.12 -21.02
C ASN A 49 -12.88 -2.14 -21.83
N HIS A 50 -13.59 -1.25 -21.14
CA HIS A 50 -13.90 0.06 -21.68
C HIS A 50 -13.13 1.11 -20.89
N SER A 51 -12.36 1.88 -21.65
CA SER A 51 -11.65 3.08 -21.20
C SER A 51 -12.62 4.07 -20.55
N HIS A 52 -12.81 3.95 -19.28
CA HIS A 52 -13.27 4.92 -18.26
C HIS A 52 -13.60 4.10 -17.02
N GLY A 53 -12.85 4.34 -15.92
CA GLY A 53 -12.98 3.63 -14.66
C GLY A 53 -14.40 3.70 -14.11
N LYS A 54 -15.16 2.63 -14.29
CA LYS A 54 -16.39 2.37 -13.54
C LYS A 54 -16.10 1.21 -12.59
N ALA A 55 -15.85 1.57 -11.35
CA ALA A 55 -15.93 0.62 -10.25
C ALA A 55 -17.36 0.09 -10.18
N TYR A 56 -17.51 -1.24 -10.10
CA TYR A 56 -18.81 -1.84 -9.78
C TYR A 56 -19.10 -1.55 -8.31
N SER A 57 -20.07 -0.68 -8.05
CA SER A 57 -20.53 -0.34 -6.71
C SER A 57 -21.74 -1.20 -6.35
N ILE A 58 -21.62 -2.02 -5.31
CA ILE A 58 -22.78 -2.63 -4.67
C ILE A 58 -23.27 -1.60 -3.64
N CYS A 59 -24.42 -1.01 -3.92
CA CYS A 59 -25.05 -0.04 -3.04
C CYS A 59 -25.95 -0.75 -2.05
N VAL A 60 -25.55 -0.86 -0.79
CA VAL A 60 -26.42 -1.30 0.31
C VAL A 60 -27.22 -0.09 0.78
N VAL A 61 -28.43 0.07 0.26
CA VAL A 61 -29.38 1.07 0.78
C VAL A 61 -30.22 0.40 1.85
N PRO A 62 -30.17 0.83 3.12
CA PRO A 62 -31.12 0.36 4.11
C PRO A 62 -32.52 0.92 3.75
N ARG A 63 -33.35 0.14 3.10
CA ARG A 63 -34.79 0.44 3.04
C ARG A 63 -35.43 0.02 4.35
N TYR A 64 -35.51 0.92 5.27
CA TYR A 64 -36.47 0.83 6.35
C TYR A 64 -37.80 1.31 5.81
N ASP A 65 -38.69 0.41 5.48
CA ASP A 65 -40.14 0.46 5.57
C ASP A 65 -40.72 -0.77 4.89
N TRP A 66 -40.96 -1.82 5.65
CA TRP A 66 -41.94 -2.82 5.29
C TRP A 66 -43.19 -2.48 6.08
N PRO A 67 -44.35 -2.23 5.41
CA PRO A 67 -45.61 -2.11 6.12
C PRO A 67 -45.95 -3.43 6.80
N ALA A 68 -46.52 -3.34 7.99
CA ALA A 68 -47.00 -4.46 8.76
C ALA A 68 -47.78 -5.43 7.85
N ALA A 69 -47.54 -6.72 8.02
CA ALA A 69 -48.13 -7.79 7.21
C ALA A 69 -49.65 -7.65 7.13
N PRO A 70 -50.24 -7.62 5.93
CA PRO A 70 -51.69 -7.60 5.81
C PRO A 70 -52.27 -8.94 6.27
N PRO A 71 -53.49 -8.94 6.85
CA PRO A 71 -54.12 -10.14 7.40
C PRO A 71 -54.29 -11.22 6.31
N LYS A 72 -54.15 -12.47 6.71
CA LYS A 72 -54.04 -13.70 5.90
C LYS A 72 -55.06 -13.94 4.79
N GLN A 73 -56.10 -13.13 4.60
CA GLN A 73 -57.18 -13.41 3.69
C GLN A 73 -57.05 -12.88 2.26
N ARG A 74 -56.01 -12.09 1.89
CA ARG A 74 -55.88 -11.57 0.52
C ARG A 74 -54.75 -12.18 -0.34
N ARG A 75 -54.05 -13.20 0.16
CA ARG A 75 -52.94 -13.84 -0.62
C ARG A 75 -53.41 -14.88 -1.66
N ASP A 76 -54.61 -15.42 -1.56
CA ASP A 76 -55.07 -16.51 -2.45
C ASP A 76 -55.60 -16.00 -3.81
N THR A 77 -56.04 -14.77 -3.93
CA THR A 77 -56.59 -14.23 -5.18
C THR A 77 -55.52 -13.75 -6.19
N ALA A 78 -54.36 -13.26 -5.73
CA ALA A 78 -53.30 -12.81 -6.62
C ALA A 78 -52.53 -13.99 -7.26
N LYS A 79 -52.37 -15.11 -6.56
CA LYS A 79 -51.68 -16.29 -7.09
C LYS A 79 -52.51 -17.03 -8.15
N THR A 80 -53.85 -16.94 -8.09
CA THR A 80 -54.76 -17.55 -9.09
C THR A 80 -54.84 -16.74 -10.39
N ALA A 81 -54.62 -15.42 -10.37
CA ALA A 81 -54.63 -14.59 -11.57
C ALA A 81 -53.32 -14.75 -12.41
N ALA A 82 -52.15 -14.77 -11.77
CA ALA A 82 -50.89 -14.97 -12.47
C ALA A 82 -50.75 -16.35 -13.10
N SER A 83 -51.29 -17.41 -12.44
CA SER A 83 -51.25 -18.76 -12.97
C SER A 83 -52.26 -19.01 -14.09
N ARG A 84 -53.33 -18.22 -14.20
CA ARG A 84 -54.28 -18.28 -15.32
C ARG A 84 -53.77 -17.56 -16.56
N PHE A 85 -52.89 -16.55 -16.41
CA PHE A 85 -52.32 -15.84 -17.55
C PHE A 85 -51.23 -16.66 -18.27
N LEU A 86 -50.44 -17.41 -17.50
CA LEU A 86 -49.37 -18.27 -18.06
C LEU A 86 -49.89 -19.54 -18.74
N CYS A 87 -51.09 -20.01 -18.39
CA CYS A 87 -51.69 -21.20 -19.00
C CYS A 87 -52.50 -20.95 -20.30
N ARG A 88 -52.84 -19.69 -20.63
CA ARG A 88 -53.61 -19.38 -21.84
C ARG A 88 -52.73 -19.27 -23.10
N ASP A 89 -51.45 -18.88 -22.95
CA ASP A 89 -50.54 -18.79 -24.07
C ASP A 89 -49.74 -20.06 -24.37
N ALA A 90 -49.76 -21.06 -23.48
CA ALA A 90 -49.06 -22.33 -23.65
C ALA A 90 -49.77 -23.32 -24.61
N ALA A 91 -51.02 -23.05 -25.04
CA ALA A 91 -51.78 -23.93 -25.92
C ALA A 91 -51.36 -23.86 -27.42
N LYS A 92 -50.38 -23.02 -27.78
CA LYS A 92 -49.94 -22.80 -29.16
C LYS A 92 -48.42 -23.07 -29.39
N LYS A 93 -47.72 -23.74 -28.48
CA LYS A 93 -46.26 -24.01 -28.64
C LYS A 93 -45.93 -25.47 -28.28
N ASP A 94 -45.04 -26.02 -29.04
CA ASP A 94 -44.27 -27.25 -29.10
C ASP A 94 -44.30 -28.26 -27.92
N ASP A 95 -44.06 -29.54 -28.22
CA ASP A 95 -44.09 -30.72 -27.32
C ASP A 95 -43.21 -30.60 -26.05
N LYS A 96 -42.15 -29.82 -26.08
CA LYS A 96 -41.34 -29.58 -24.88
C LYS A 96 -42.09 -28.76 -23.83
N THR A 97 -42.94 -27.85 -24.24
CA THR A 97 -43.75 -27.01 -23.38
C THR A 97 -44.95 -27.79 -22.78
N ARG A 98 -45.43 -28.84 -23.45
CA ARG A 98 -46.44 -29.79 -22.91
C ARG A 98 -45.85 -30.63 -21.78
N ASN A 99 -44.63 -31.08 -21.89
CA ASN A 99 -43.94 -31.81 -20.82
C ASN A 99 -43.68 -30.96 -19.58
N PHE A 100 -43.36 -29.66 -19.72
CA PHE A 100 -43.22 -28.73 -18.60
C PHE A 100 -44.56 -28.49 -17.89
N CYS A 101 -45.64 -28.31 -18.62
CA CYS A 101 -46.99 -28.20 -18.05
C CYS A 101 -47.45 -29.49 -17.35
N TYR A 102 -47.10 -30.68 -17.87
CA TYR A 102 -47.39 -31.96 -17.22
C TYR A 102 -46.61 -32.10 -15.89
N PHE A 103 -45.35 -31.65 -15.85
CA PHE A 103 -44.53 -31.65 -14.64
C PHE A 103 -45.07 -30.68 -13.59
N CYS A 104 -45.49 -29.50 -13.98
CA CYS A 104 -46.16 -28.53 -13.09
C CYS A 104 -47.52 -29.02 -12.57
N ARG A 105 -48.28 -29.83 -13.36
CA ARG A 105 -49.52 -30.47 -12.89
C ARG A 105 -49.29 -31.61 -11.89
N LYS A 106 -48.21 -32.36 -12.07
CA LYS A 106 -47.83 -33.46 -11.16
C LYS A 106 -47.32 -32.95 -9.80
N ILE A 107 -46.71 -31.76 -9.78
CA ILE A 107 -46.29 -31.08 -8.56
C ILE A 107 -47.51 -30.51 -7.81
N ARG A 108 -48.58 -30.11 -8.53
CA ARG A 108 -49.78 -29.52 -7.92
C ARG A 108 -50.66 -30.54 -7.14
N ASN A 109 -50.51 -31.81 -7.43
CA ASN A 109 -51.32 -32.87 -6.80
C ASN A 109 -50.58 -33.61 -5.67
N LYS A 110 -49.35 -33.25 -5.33
CA LYS A 110 -48.75 -33.66 -4.06
C LYS A 110 -49.25 -32.69 -2.97
N PRO A 111 -49.76 -33.20 -1.82
CA PRO A 111 -50.05 -32.32 -0.69
C PRO A 111 -48.77 -31.51 -0.47
N LEU A 112 -48.86 -30.17 -0.53
CA LEU A 112 -47.80 -29.28 -0.17
C LEU A 112 -47.33 -29.71 1.23
N ARG A 113 -46.27 -30.51 1.31
CA ARG A 113 -45.52 -30.61 2.55
C ARG A 113 -45.33 -29.20 3.00
N ARG A 114 -45.81 -28.84 4.19
CA ARG A 114 -45.48 -27.57 4.86
C ARG A 114 -44.07 -27.23 4.48
N ALA A 115 -43.88 -26.17 3.70
CA ALA A 115 -42.53 -25.70 3.39
C ALA A 115 -41.85 -25.55 4.75
N MET A 116 -40.89 -26.37 5.04
CA MET A 116 -40.10 -26.19 6.27
C MET A 116 -39.53 -24.80 6.20
N GLU A 117 -40.01 -23.95 7.10
CA GLU A 117 -39.52 -22.60 7.23
C GLU A 117 -38.04 -22.71 7.68
N TYR A 118 -37.11 -22.12 6.93
CA TYR A 118 -35.69 -22.14 7.29
C TYR A 118 -35.52 -21.35 8.59
N ASN A 119 -35.42 -22.06 9.72
CA ASN A 119 -35.19 -21.48 11.03
C ASN A 119 -33.67 -21.29 11.23
N PHE A 120 -33.11 -20.19 10.71
CA PHE A 120 -31.67 -19.89 10.81
C PHE A 120 -31.20 -19.83 12.26
N LYS A 121 -32.04 -19.36 13.21
CA LYS A 121 -31.70 -19.26 14.64
C LYS A 121 -31.42 -20.60 15.32
N GLU A 122 -31.93 -21.70 14.76
CA GLU A 122 -31.64 -23.06 15.24
C GLU A 122 -30.60 -23.78 14.38
N ILE A 123 -30.67 -23.60 13.08
CA ILE A 123 -29.85 -24.37 12.11
C ILE A 123 -28.39 -23.86 12.11
N GLU A 124 -28.18 -22.54 12.00
CA GLU A 124 -26.82 -21.98 11.88
C GLU A 124 -25.97 -22.24 13.14
N PRO A 125 -26.41 -21.91 14.38
CA PRO A 125 -25.63 -22.19 15.58
C PRO A 125 -25.37 -23.69 15.83
N LYS A 126 -26.29 -24.55 15.42
CA LYS A 126 -26.11 -26.02 15.51
C LYS A 126 -24.92 -26.48 14.66
N TRP A 127 -24.82 -25.99 13.41
CA TRP A 127 -23.75 -26.42 12.50
C TRP A 127 -22.42 -25.75 12.85
N GLN A 128 -22.43 -24.48 13.24
CA GLN A 128 -21.23 -23.75 13.71
C GLN A 128 -20.61 -24.47 14.90
N ARG A 129 -21.41 -24.82 15.92
CA ARG A 129 -20.94 -25.60 17.07
C ARG A 129 -20.37 -26.95 16.66
N ARG A 130 -21.05 -27.67 15.77
CA ARG A 130 -20.57 -28.98 15.30
C ARG A 130 -19.24 -28.86 14.55
N TRP A 131 -19.03 -27.82 13.76
CA TRP A 131 -17.75 -27.58 13.08
C TRP A 131 -16.64 -27.28 14.07
N GLN A 132 -16.89 -26.50 15.11
CA GLN A 132 -15.94 -26.20 16.17
C GLN A 132 -15.59 -27.45 16.99
N GLU A 133 -16.61 -28.19 17.49
CA GLU A 133 -16.40 -29.41 18.29
C GLU A 133 -15.63 -30.49 17.53
N ASN A 134 -15.90 -30.66 16.25
CA ASN A 134 -15.21 -31.65 15.42
C ASN A 134 -13.92 -31.14 14.80
N LYS A 135 -13.52 -29.87 15.01
CA LYS A 135 -12.40 -29.23 14.32
C LYS A 135 -12.41 -29.49 12.81
N THR A 136 -13.63 -29.34 12.19
CA THR A 136 -13.92 -29.79 10.82
C THR A 136 -12.97 -29.18 9.77
N TYR A 137 -12.41 -28.04 10.04
CA TYR A 137 -11.55 -27.29 9.11
C TYR A 137 -10.07 -27.32 9.48
N LYS A 138 -9.72 -28.03 10.56
CA LYS A 138 -8.32 -28.29 10.92
C LYS A 138 -7.60 -28.98 9.77
N VAL A 139 -6.41 -28.54 9.45
CA VAL A 139 -5.60 -29.09 8.36
C VAL A 139 -4.18 -29.38 8.85
N GLU A 140 -3.64 -30.51 8.42
CA GLU A 140 -2.23 -30.88 8.65
C GLU A 140 -1.51 -30.99 7.31
N THR A 141 -0.18 -30.97 7.33
CA THR A 141 0.63 -31.28 6.15
C THR A 141 0.35 -32.71 5.70
N ASP A 142 -0.14 -32.89 4.46
CA ASP A 142 -0.49 -34.18 3.89
C ASP A 142 -0.02 -34.29 2.43
N PRO A 143 1.19 -34.78 2.19
CA PRO A 143 1.76 -34.88 0.83
C PRO A 143 0.98 -35.82 -0.13
N SER A 144 0.06 -36.64 0.41
CA SER A 144 -0.78 -37.52 -0.43
C SER A 144 -1.91 -36.75 -1.16
N ARG A 145 -2.18 -35.50 -0.78
CA ARG A 145 -3.24 -34.65 -1.31
C ARG A 145 -2.66 -33.40 -1.95
N PRO A 146 -3.24 -32.91 -3.07
CA PRO A 146 -2.84 -31.61 -3.62
C PRO A 146 -3.21 -30.49 -2.64
N LYS A 147 -2.24 -29.63 -2.37
CA LYS A 147 -2.45 -28.48 -1.48
C LYS A 147 -3.22 -27.35 -2.16
N PHE A 148 -3.94 -26.58 -1.37
CA PHE A 148 -4.48 -25.28 -1.79
C PHE A 148 -4.47 -24.31 -0.62
N TYR A 149 -3.64 -23.29 -0.69
CA TYR A 149 -3.53 -22.28 0.34
C TYR A 149 -4.34 -21.04 -0.03
N VAL A 150 -5.42 -20.78 0.71
CA VAL A 150 -6.24 -19.58 0.62
C VAL A 150 -5.92 -18.67 1.78
N LEU A 151 -5.66 -17.41 1.50
CA LEU A 151 -5.35 -16.42 2.51
C LEU A 151 -6.24 -15.19 2.35
N ASP A 152 -6.74 -14.68 3.46
CA ASP A 152 -7.37 -13.37 3.58
C ASP A 152 -6.40 -12.39 4.25
N MET A 153 -6.48 -11.11 3.91
CA MET A 153 -5.82 -10.09 4.71
C MET A 153 -6.48 -10.08 6.09
N PHE A 154 -5.72 -10.44 7.12
CA PHE A 154 -6.24 -10.55 8.48
C PHE A 154 -6.61 -9.17 9.05
N PRO A 155 -7.65 -9.10 9.91
CA PRO A 155 -8.16 -7.83 10.37
C PRO A 155 -7.28 -7.21 11.45
N TYR A 156 -7.29 -5.88 11.48
CA TYR A 156 -6.77 -5.09 12.59
C TYR A 156 -7.87 -4.93 13.65
N PRO A 157 -7.73 -5.47 14.88
CA PRO A 157 -8.78 -5.48 15.90
C PRO A 157 -8.95 -4.12 16.58
N SER A 158 -9.32 -3.08 15.81
CA SER A 158 -9.56 -1.73 16.28
C SER A 158 -11.04 -1.47 16.58
N GLY A 159 -11.36 -1.05 17.82
CA GLY A 159 -12.70 -0.64 18.21
C GLY A 159 -13.71 -1.79 18.32
N ALA A 160 -15.02 -1.48 18.21
CA ALA A 160 -16.13 -2.31 18.68
C ALA A 160 -16.49 -3.53 17.78
N GLY A 161 -15.62 -3.97 16.87
CA GLY A 161 -15.85 -5.16 16.03
C GLY A 161 -15.76 -4.90 14.53
N LEU A 162 -16.16 -5.93 13.75
CA LEU A 162 -16.20 -5.89 12.30
C LEU A 162 -17.34 -5.00 11.79
N HIS A 163 -17.17 -4.47 10.58
CA HIS A 163 -18.27 -3.96 9.74
C HIS A 163 -18.45 -4.87 8.53
N VAL A 164 -19.60 -4.76 7.84
CA VAL A 164 -19.93 -5.64 6.70
C VAL A 164 -18.93 -5.59 5.53
N GLY A 165 -18.01 -4.62 5.54
CA GLY A 165 -16.89 -4.55 4.58
C GLY A 165 -15.85 -5.64 4.75
N HIS A 166 -15.57 -6.09 5.97
CA HIS A 166 -14.62 -7.18 6.24
C HIS A 166 -15.11 -8.53 5.68
N PRO A 167 -16.34 -8.97 5.96
CA PRO A 167 -16.84 -10.24 5.46
C PRO A 167 -16.90 -10.35 3.94
N LEU A 168 -16.91 -9.26 3.18
CA LEU A 168 -17.01 -9.30 1.71
C LEU A 168 -15.93 -10.19 1.08
N GLY A 169 -14.66 -9.94 1.41
CA GLY A 169 -13.54 -10.78 0.97
C GLY A 169 -13.58 -12.17 1.56
N TYR A 170 -13.83 -12.25 2.88
CA TYR A 170 -13.81 -13.51 3.64
C TYR A 170 -14.91 -14.49 3.20
N ILE A 171 -16.08 -14.00 2.76
CA ILE A 171 -17.14 -14.85 2.21
C ILE A 171 -16.69 -15.44 0.87
N ALA A 172 -16.07 -14.63 0.00
CA ALA A 172 -15.61 -15.11 -1.30
C ALA A 172 -14.50 -16.17 -1.16
N SER A 173 -13.50 -15.94 -0.31
CA SER A 173 -12.43 -16.89 -0.01
C SER A 173 -12.96 -18.16 0.65
N ASP A 174 -13.92 -18.05 1.57
CA ASP A 174 -14.52 -19.18 2.25
C ASP A 174 -15.34 -20.08 1.30
N ILE A 175 -16.14 -19.50 0.42
CA ILE A 175 -16.88 -20.25 -0.61
C ILE A 175 -15.89 -21.02 -1.49
N TYR A 176 -14.80 -20.35 -1.90
CA TYR A 176 -13.79 -20.99 -2.75
C TYR A 176 -13.01 -22.08 -2.01
N SER A 177 -12.69 -21.86 -0.73
CA SER A 177 -12.07 -22.88 0.16
C SER A 177 -12.92 -24.13 0.29
N ARG A 178 -14.24 -23.98 0.52
CA ARG A 178 -15.20 -25.10 0.59
C ARG A 178 -15.28 -25.85 -0.74
N TYR A 179 -15.31 -25.12 -1.87
CA TYR A 179 -15.29 -25.72 -3.20
C TYR A 179 -14.02 -26.56 -3.43
N LYS A 180 -12.83 -26.04 -3.06
CA LYS A 180 -11.57 -26.77 -3.21
C LYS A 180 -11.53 -28.02 -2.31
N ARG A 181 -12.01 -27.94 -1.07
CA ARG A 181 -12.14 -29.12 -0.19
C ARG A 181 -13.02 -30.20 -0.81
N GLN A 182 -14.16 -29.83 -1.40
CA GLN A 182 -15.05 -30.77 -2.11
C GLN A 182 -14.40 -31.37 -3.36
N LYS A 183 -13.43 -30.69 -3.98
CA LYS A 183 -12.62 -31.21 -5.07
C LYS A 183 -11.45 -32.12 -4.61
N GLY A 184 -11.32 -32.40 -3.32
CA GLY A 184 -10.30 -33.27 -2.76
C GLY A 184 -8.97 -32.60 -2.40
N PHE A 185 -8.87 -31.28 -2.51
CA PHE A 185 -7.66 -30.56 -2.08
C PHE A 185 -7.51 -30.57 -0.56
N ASN A 186 -6.26 -30.56 -0.10
CA ASN A 186 -5.92 -30.21 1.26
C ASN A 186 -5.86 -28.68 1.34
N VAL A 187 -6.81 -28.05 2.05
CA VAL A 187 -7.01 -26.59 1.98
C VAL A 187 -6.59 -25.94 3.29
N LEU A 188 -5.52 -25.15 3.25
CA LEU A 188 -5.13 -24.23 4.32
C LEU A 188 -5.90 -22.94 4.16
N HIS A 189 -6.75 -22.60 5.14
CA HIS A 189 -7.51 -21.34 5.20
C HIS A 189 -7.47 -20.81 6.64
N PRO A 190 -6.39 -20.15 7.03
CA PRO A 190 -6.17 -19.67 8.40
C PRO A 190 -6.79 -18.29 8.61
N MET A 191 -6.87 -17.87 9.88
CA MET A 191 -7.23 -16.50 10.27
C MET A 191 -6.48 -16.13 11.56
N GLY A 192 -6.23 -14.82 11.74
CA GLY A 192 -5.56 -14.25 12.90
C GLY A 192 -5.77 -12.75 12.97
N TYR A 193 -4.86 -12.04 13.66
CA TYR A 193 -5.05 -10.62 13.95
C TYR A 193 -3.74 -9.84 13.82
N ASP A 194 -3.79 -8.73 13.07
CA ASP A 194 -2.75 -7.71 13.09
C ASP A 194 -2.99 -6.81 14.31
N ALA A 195 -2.25 -7.02 15.39
CA ALA A 195 -2.66 -6.57 16.72
C ALA A 195 -1.77 -5.48 17.33
N PHE A 196 -0.68 -5.09 16.67
CA PHE A 196 0.13 -3.94 17.03
C PHE A 196 -0.28 -2.66 16.28
N GLY A 197 0.07 -1.49 16.80
CA GLY A 197 -0.01 -0.22 16.09
C GLY A 197 -0.83 0.87 16.78
N LEU A 198 -0.82 2.05 16.15
CA LEU A 198 -1.36 3.30 16.68
C LEU A 198 -2.85 3.25 17.10
N PRO A 199 -3.77 2.57 16.40
CA PRO A 199 -5.18 2.61 16.78
C PRO A 199 -5.47 2.00 18.16
N ALA A 200 -4.81 0.90 18.52
CA ALA A 200 -4.97 0.27 19.83
C ALA A 200 -4.35 1.14 20.94
N GLU A 201 -3.17 1.69 20.68
CA GLU A 201 -2.49 2.58 21.62
C GLU A 201 -3.27 3.85 21.90
N GLN A 202 -3.81 4.54 20.89
CA GLN A 202 -4.61 5.73 21.08
C GLN A 202 -5.91 5.47 21.85
N TYR A 203 -6.57 4.36 21.58
CA TYR A 203 -7.75 3.99 22.37
C TYR A 203 -7.37 3.71 23.84
N ALA A 204 -6.23 3.07 24.07
CA ALA A 204 -5.70 2.83 25.39
C ALA A 204 -5.37 4.14 26.14
N ILE A 205 -4.74 5.11 25.47
CA ILE A 205 -4.46 6.44 26.01
C ILE A 205 -5.77 7.15 26.41
N GLN A 206 -6.80 7.11 25.55
CA GLN A 206 -8.10 7.74 25.82
C GLN A 206 -8.84 7.12 27.00
N THR A 207 -8.70 5.80 27.19
CA THR A 207 -9.41 5.05 28.22
C THR A 207 -8.61 4.84 29.50
N GLY A 208 -7.32 5.17 29.53
CA GLY A 208 -6.41 4.90 30.65
C GLY A 208 -6.11 3.41 30.85
N GLN A 209 -6.41 2.54 29.87
CA GLN A 209 -6.18 1.09 29.94
C GLN A 209 -4.91 0.73 29.18
N HIS A 210 -4.25 -0.35 29.60
CA HIS A 210 -3.09 -0.87 28.85
C HIS A 210 -3.51 -1.39 27.48
N PRO A 211 -2.74 -1.14 26.37
CA PRO A 211 -3.09 -1.54 25.01
C PRO A 211 -3.39 -3.02 24.86
N ALA A 212 -2.64 -3.90 25.53
CA ALA A 212 -2.85 -5.35 25.51
C ALA A 212 -4.26 -5.76 25.95
N VAL A 213 -4.79 -5.15 27.02
CA VAL A 213 -6.14 -5.46 27.55
C VAL A 213 -7.21 -5.10 26.54
N THR A 214 -7.08 -3.96 25.92
CA THR A 214 -8.02 -3.50 24.89
C THR A 214 -7.94 -4.38 23.64
N THR A 215 -6.73 -4.71 23.21
CA THR A 215 -6.48 -5.57 22.05
C THR A 215 -7.09 -6.95 22.25
N GLU A 216 -6.87 -7.59 23.40
CA GLU A 216 -7.44 -8.90 23.72
C GLU A 216 -8.97 -8.89 23.68
N ARG A 217 -9.60 -7.89 24.28
CA ARG A 217 -11.07 -7.73 24.25
C ARG A 217 -11.59 -7.55 22.83
N ASN A 218 -10.89 -6.78 22.01
CA ASN A 218 -11.28 -6.57 20.62
C ASN A 218 -11.08 -7.85 19.79
N ILE A 219 -10.00 -8.59 19.97
CA ILE A 219 -9.77 -9.90 19.33
C ILE A 219 -10.92 -10.86 19.68
N ALA A 220 -11.28 -10.98 20.95
CA ALA A 220 -12.38 -11.82 21.38
C ALA A 220 -13.71 -11.43 20.68
N ARG A 221 -13.96 -10.12 20.54
CA ARG A 221 -15.15 -9.63 19.83
C ARG A 221 -15.12 -9.92 18.33
N TYR A 222 -13.98 -9.75 17.66
CA TYR A 222 -13.82 -10.10 16.25
C TYR A 222 -14.01 -11.59 16.03
N ARG A 223 -13.44 -12.43 16.92
CA ARG A 223 -13.61 -13.87 16.89
C ARG A 223 -15.07 -14.30 17.00
N GLU A 224 -15.81 -13.74 17.95
CA GLU A 224 -17.24 -13.99 18.10
C GLU A 224 -18.01 -13.69 16.82
N GLN A 225 -17.75 -12.56 16.17
CA GLN A 225 -18.43 -12.16 14.94
C GLN A 225 -18.07 -13.07 13.75
N LEU A 226 -16.79 -13.47 13.61
CA LEU A 226 -16.36 -14.40 12.56
C LEU A 226 -16.98 -15.79 12.75
N ASP A 227 -17.05 -16.28 13.99
CA ASP A 227 -17.67 -17.54 14.33
C ASP A 227 -19.18 -17.52 14.02
N LYS A 228 -19.89 -16.42 14.32
CA LYS A 228 -21.31 -16.24 13.97
C LYS A 228 -21.59 -16.28 12.47
N ILE A 229 -20.67 -15.78 11.64
CA ILE A 229 -20.80 -15.83 10.17
C ILE A 229 -20.53 -17.26 9.66
N GLY A 230 -19.82 -18.08 10.42
CA GLY A 230 -19.63 -19.50 10.13
C GLY A 230 -18.60 -19.77 9.03
N PHE A 231 -17.47 -19.11 9.06
CA PHE A 231 -16.34 -19.33 8.16
C PHE A 231 -15.67 -20.70 8.38
N SER A 232 -15.02 -21.19 7.34
CA SER A 232 -14.25 -22.45 7.37
C SER A 232 -12.77 -22.20 7.68
N PHE A 233 -12.47 -21.32 8.62
CA PHE A 233 -11.11 -21.07 9.05
C PHE A 233 -10.56 -22.20 9.91
N ASP A 234 -9.27 -22.47 9.75
CA ASP A 234 -8.50 -23.32 10.66
C ASP A 234 -7.99 -22.50 11.85
N TRP A 235 -8.77 -22.49 12.92
CA TRP A 235 -8.46 -21.71 14.11
C TRP A 235 -7.33 -22.29 14.98
N ASP A 236 -6.91 -23.55 14.75
CA ASP A 236 -5.74 -24.09 15.40
C ASP A 236 -4.45 -23.41 14.88
N ARG A 237 -4.57 -22.61 13.79
CA ARG A 237 -3.48 -21.83 13.18
C ARG A 237 -3.62 -20.32 13.39
N GLU A 238 -4.43 -19.89 14.36
CA GLU A 238 -4.55 -18.48 14.73
C GLU A 238 -3.20 -17.90 15.13
N VAL A 239 -2.86 -16.73 14.57
CA VAL A 239 -1.69 -15.95 14.96
C VAL A 239 -2.10 -14.53 15.36
N ARG A 240 -1.34 -13.92 16.26
CA ARG A 240 -1.53 -12.54 16.71
C ARG A 240 -0.17 -11.85 16.68
N THR A 241 -0.05 -10.76 15.93
CA THR A 241 1.25 -10.10 15.76
C THR A 241 1.81 -9.54 17.06
N CYS A 242 0.97 -9.31 18.08
CA CYS A 242 1.41 -8.84 19.40
C CYS A 242 1.85 -9.94 20.39
N ASP A 243 1.72 -11.23 20.02
CA ASP A 243 2.16 -12.31 20.88
C ASP A 243 3.69 -12.46 20.82
N PRO A 244 4.40 -12.55 21.97
CA PRO A 244 5.86 -12.74 22.00
C PRO A 244 6.35 -13.94 21.16
N ALA A 245 5.64 -15.06 21.20
CA ALA A 245 5.94 -16.23 20.37
C ALA A 245 5.84 -15.96 18.86
N TYR A 246 5.02 -14.99 18.46
CA TYR A 246 4.90 -14.55 17.07
C TYR A 246 6.00 -13.54 16.73
N TYR A 247 6.09 -12.40 17.44
CA TYR A 247 7.00 -11.33 17.05
C TYR A 247 8.49 -11.65 17.29
N LYS A 248 8.79 -12.71 18.03
CA LYS A 248 10.13 -13.34 18.03
C LYS A 248 10.68 -13.49 16.61
N TRP A 249 9.82 -13.90 15.67
CA TRP A 249 10.22 -14.14 14.28
C TRP A 249 10.34 -12.86 13.46
N THR A 250 9.57 -11.82 13.80
CA THR A 250 9.78 -10.47 13.24
C THR A 250 11.13 -9.91 13.67
N GLN A 251 11.45 -10.04 14.95
CA GLN A 251 12.75 -9.65 15.51
C GLN A 251 13.90 -10.43 14.89
N TRP A 252 13.74 -11.74 14.75
CA TRP A 252 14.72 -12.60 14.10
C TRP A 252 14.98 -12.18 12.66
N ALA A 253 13.95 -11.93 11.87
CA ALA A 253 14.09 -11.48 10.49
C ALA A 253 14.81 -10.12 10.41
N PHE A 254 14.52 -9.20 11.34
CA PHE A 254 15.24 -7.93 11.44
C PHE A 254 16.74 -8.15 11.74
N LEU A 255 17.08 -9.04 12.68
CA LEU A 255 18.48 -9.38 12.96
C LEU A 255 19.19 -9.96 11.73
N LYS A 256 18.51 -10.83 10.96
CA LYS A 256 19.07 -11.35 9.70
C LYS A 256 19.30 -10.24 8.68
N MET A 257 18.39 -9.28 8.54
CA MET A 257 18.58 -8.10 7.68
C MET A 257 19.73 -7.21 8.18
N PHE A 258 19.86 -7.03 9.49
CA PHE A 258 20.98 -6.31 10.08
C PHE A 258 22.32 -7.01 9.82
N GLY A 259 22.34 -8.33 9.85
CA GLY A 259 23.51 -9.17 9.53
C GLY A 259 23.77 -9.38 8.04
N SER A 260 23.08 -8.65 7.14
CA SER A 260 23.18 -8.88 5.70
C SER A 260 23.42 -7.60 4.91
N TYR A 261 24.08 -7.75 3.74
CA TYR A 261 24.18 -6.74 2.70
C TYR A 261 23.61 -7.28 1.38
N TYR A 262 23.33 -6.42 0.40
CA TYR A 262 22.87 -6.84 -0.93
C TYR A 262 23.98 -6.73 -1.98
N CYS A 263 24.28 -7.84 -2.66
CA CYS A 263 25.24 -7.92 -3.75
C CYS A 263 24.52 -7.85 -5.10
N TYR A 264 24.75 -6.79 -5.87
CA TYR A 264 24.13 -6.63 -7.19
C TYR A 264 24.64 -7.63 -8.23
N ASP A 265 25.90 -8.08 -8.14
CA ASP A 265 26.44 -9.07 -9.09
C ASP A 265 25.79 -10.44 -8.91
N LYS A 266 25.46 -10.80 -7.69
CA LYS A 266 24.75 -12.04 -7.33
C LYS A 266 23.23 -11.88 -7.30
N GLN A 267 22.72 -10.65 -7.36
CA GLN A 267 21.31 -10.31 -7.25
C GLN A 267 20.64 -10.90 -6.00
N GLN A 268 21.31 -10.87 -4.84
CA GLN A 268 20.82 -11.47 -3.60
C GLN A 268 21.44 -10.84 -2.35
N ALA A 269 20.77 -11.02 -1.20
CA ALA A 269 21.35 -10.75 0.10
C ALA A 269 22.46 -11.76 0.45
N ARG A 270 23.51 -11.26 1.14
CA ARG A 270 24.65 -12.08 1.59
C ARG A 270 25.00 -11.70 3.03
N PRO A 271 25.60 -12.61 3.79
CA PRO A 271 26.10 -12.32 5.14
C PRO A 271 27.11 -11.17 5.14
N ILE A 272 27.00 -10.26 6.10
CA ILE A 272 27.86 -9.06 6.21
C ILE A 272 29.34 -9.42 6.39
N GLU A 273 29.64 -10.60 6.95
CA GLU A 273 30.98 -11.14 7.13
C GLU A 273 31.70 -11.35 5.80
N GLU A 274 30.99 -11.71 4.71
CA GLU A 274 31.57 -11.81 3.37
C GLU A 274 32.05 -10.43 2.88
N LEU A 275 31.31 -9.37 3.17
CA LEU A 275 31.69 -8.01 2.81
C LEU A 275 32.90 -7.56 3.64
N THR A 276 32.92 -7.87 4.94
CA THR A 276 34.06 -7.61 5.82
C THR A 276 35.34 -8.27 5.29
N ALA A 277 35.23 -9.54 4.90
CA ALA A 277 36.37 -10.26 4.29
C ALA A 277 36.83 -9.65 2.96
N ALA A 278 35.90 -9.13 2.15
CA ALA A 278 36.22 -8.41 0.92
C ALA A 278 36.96 -7.10 1.20
N PHE A 279 36.56 -6.34 2.21
CA PHE A 279 37.25 -5.13 2.65
C PHE A 279 38.66 -5.40 3.15
N GLU A 280 38.90 -6.49 3.86
CA GLU A 280 40.22 -6.90 4.32
C GLU A 280 41.16 -7.28 3.18
N GLN A 281 40.65 -7.77 2.05
CA GLN A 281 41.42 -8.20 0.88
C GLN A 281 41.71 -7.06 -0.10
N GLY A 282 40.72 -6.23 -0.39
CA GLY A 282 40.79 -5.26 -1.50
C GLY A 282 40.19 -3.88 -1.20
N GLY A 283 39.74 -3.62 0.03
CA GLY A 283 38.99 -2.40 0.32
C GLY A 283 37.66 -2.38 -0.43
N THR A 284 37.26 -1.22 -0.94
CA THR A 284 36.00 -1.05 -1.70
C THR A 284 36.16 -1.24 -3.20
N GLN A 285 37.37 -1.51 -3.69
CA GLN A 285 37.61 -1.58 -5.13
C GLN A 285 36.87 -2.76 -5.79
N GLY A 286 36.12 -2.48 -6.87
CA GLY A 286 35.42 -3.50 -7.67
C GLY A 286 34.18 -4.09 -7.00
N LEU A 287 33.72 -3.55 -5.88
CA LEU A 287 32.50 -4.01 -5.22
C LEU A 287 31.26 -3.36 -5.84
N ASN A 288 30.27 -4.18 -6.21
CA ASN A 288 28.98 -3.75 -6.72
C ASN A 288 27.89 -4.15 -5.72
N VAL A 289 27.73 -3.34 -4.68
CA VAL A 289 26.89 -3.62 -3.50
C VAL A 289 25.98 -2.45 -3.16
N ALA A 290 24.85 -2.72 -2.56
CA ALA A 290 23.94 -1.68 -2.09
C ALA A 290 24.55 -0.93 -0.90
N CYS A 291 24.55 0.39 -0.95
CA CYS A 291 25.08 1.25 0.09
C CYS A 291 24.28 2.56 0.19
N SER A 292 24.37 3.26 1.31
CA SER A 292 23.79 4.61 1.48
C SER A 292 24.68 5.69 0.86
N GLN A 293 25.99 5.50 0.96
CA GLN A 293 27.02 6.38 0.38
C GLN A 293 28.12 5.53 -0.27
N GLU A 294 28.60 5.95 -1.43
CA GLU A 294 29.76 5.34 -2.05
C GLU A 294 31.02 5.75 -1.26
N LEU A 295 31.61 4.79 -0.56
CA LEU A 295 32.86 4.98 0.19
C LEU A 295 34.03 4.41 -0.61
N HIS A 296 35.17 5.03 -0.48
CA HIS A 296 36.41 4.60 -1.13
C HIS A 296 37.53 4.49 -0.07
N PHE A 297 38.00 3.28 0.16
CA PHE A 297 39.13 2.98 1.03
C PHE A 297 39.86 1.71 0.57
N THR A 298 41.12 1.63 0.90
CA THR A 298 41.97 0.47 0.65
C THR A 298 41.85 -0.58 1.76
N ALA A 299 42.41 -1.77 1.54
CA ALA A 299 42.47 -2.81 2.55
C ALA A 299 43.33 -2.40 3.77
N GLU A 300 44.38 -1.59 3.54
CA GLU A 300 45.24 -1.06 4.59
C GLU A 300 44.48 -0.06 5.47
N GLU A 301 43.76 0.87 4.86
CA GLU A 301 42.91 1.82 5.57
C GLU A 301 41.83 1.11 6.36
N TRP A 302 41.16 0.12 5.80
CA TRP A 302 40.17 -0.70 6.50
C TRP A 302 40.75 -1.38 7.74
N ARG A 303 41.91 -2.03 7.60
CA ARG A 303 42.59 -2.71 8.72
C ARG A 303 43.05 -1.75 9.83
N ALA A 304 43.36 -0.52 9.47
CA ALA A 304 43.78 0.53 10.40
C ALA A 304 42.61 1.21 11.13
N MET A 305 41.38 1.04 10.66
CA MET A 305 40.19 1.62 11.32
C MET A 305 39.97 1.02 12.70
N PRO A 306 39.64 1.82 13.72
CA PRO A 306 39.11 1.35 15.00
C PRO A 306 37.84 0.52 14.79
N GLU A 307 37.55 -0.42 15.69
CA GLU A 307 36.38 -1.31 15.57
C GLU A 307 35.05 -0.56 15.49
N GLU A 308 34.89 0.52 16.25
CA GLU A 308 33.71 1.38 16.17
C GLU A 308 33.53 2.04 14.78
N GLU A 309 34.64 2.40 14.13
CA GLU A 309 34.60 2.99 12.79
C GLU A 309 34.29 1.95 11.73
N LYS A 310 34.82 0.71 11.87
CA LYS A 310 34.43 -0.43 11.02
C LYS A 310 32.95 -0.72 11.12
N GLU A 311 32.39 -0.78 12.33
CA GLU A 311 30.95 -1.01 12.51
C GLU A 311 30.10 0.13 11.90
N ARG A 312 30.51 1.39 12.04
CA ARG A 312 29.84 2.53 11.37
C ARG A 312 29.93 2.42 9.85
N THR A 313 31.06 1.96 9.33
CA THR A 313 31.26 1.72 7.89
C THR A 313 30.38 0.58 7.40
N LEU A 314 30.33 -0.55 8.10
CA LEU A 314 29.45 -1.69 7.76
C LEU A 314 27.97 -1.29 7.78
N HIS A 315 27.58 -0.41 8.68
CA HIS A 315 26.21 0.11 8.76
C HIS A 315 25.75 0.79 7.46
N ASN A 316 26.67 1.39 6.69
CA ASN A 316 26.42 1.95 5.37
C ASN A 316 25.95 0.92 4.32
N TYR A 317 26.20 -0.38 4.53
CA TYR A 317 25.92 -1.48 3.60
C TYR A 317 24.83 -2.43 4.06
N ARG A 318 24.49 -2.45 5.35
CA ARG A 318 23.48 -3.35 5.94
C ARG A 318 22.11 -3.16 5.30
N LEU A 319 21.30 -4.23 5.19
CA LEU A 319 19.92 -4.16 4.73
C LEU A 319 18.98 -3.51 5.75
N ALA A 320 19.24 -3.69 7.04
CA ALA A 320 18.62 -2.89 8.11
C ALA A 320 19.68 -1.94 8.67
N PHE A 321 19.45 -0.63 8.55
CA PHE A 321 20.40 0.40 8.91
C PHE A 321 19.74 1.59 9.58
N ARG A 322 20.52 2.41 10.29
CA ARG A 322 20.04 3.60 11.00
C ARG A 322 20.61 4.84 10.35
N ALA A 323 19.77 5.80 9.99
CA ALA A 323 20.19 7.06 9.36
C ALA A 323 19.34 8.24 9.81
N ASP A 324 19.90 9.45 9.67
CA ASP A 324 19.14 10.68 9.80
C ASP A 324 18.33 10.91 8.52
N THR A 325 17.02 10.95 8.64
CA THR A 325 16.12 11.15 7.50
C THR A 325 14.99 12.12 7.82
N MET A 326 14.44 12.72 6.77
CA MET A 326 13.25 13.57 6.88
C MET A 326 12.02 12.69 7.06
N VAL A 327 11.20 12.99 8.07
CA VAL A 327 10.00 12.22 8.42
C VAL A 327 8.80 13.15 8.60
N ASN A 328 7.63 12.60 8.37
CA ASN A 328 6.36 13.27 8.71
C ASN A 328 6.12 13.13 10.22
N TRP A 329 6.49 14.13 10.98
CA TRP A 329 6.31 14.17 12.43
C TRP A 329 4.97 14.81 12.80
N CYS A 330 4.19 14.16 13.63
CA CYS A 330 2.99 14.73 14.20
C CYS A 330 3.17 14.95 15.72
N PRO A 331 3.41 16.20 16.19
CA PRO A 331 3.65 16.47 17.62
C PRO A 331 2.50 16.02 18.52
N LYS A 332 1.25 16.20 18.04
CA LYS A 332 0.05 15.84 18.82
C LYS A 332 -0.13 14.34 18.98
N LEU A 333 0.27 13.55 17.99
CA LEU A 333 0.27 12.08 18.05
C LEU A 333 1.58 11.54 18.62
N GLY A 334 2.63 12.39 18.73
CA GLY A 334 3.95 12.04 19.24
C GLY A 334 4.66 10.94 18.45
N THR A 335 4.42 10.86 17.14
CA THR A 335 4.96 9.78 16.31
C THR A 335 5.22 10.20 14.87
N VAL A 336 6.11 9.47 14.22
CA VAL A 336 6.30 9.52 12.76
C VAL A 336 5.11 8.86 12.06
N LEU A 337 4.65 9.49 10.99
CA LEU A 337 3.56 9.01 10.14
C LEU A 337 4.10 8.62 8.76
N ALA A 338 3.54 7.57 8.18
CA ALA A 338 3.78 7.22 6.79
C ALA A 338 3.12 8.24 5.83
N ASN A 339 3.55 8.29 4.57
CA ASN A 339 3.03 9.29 3.61
C ASN A 339 1.53 9.14 3.33
N ASP A 340 0.99 7.93 3.43
CA ASP A 340 -0.43 7.62 3.29
C ASP A 340 -1.26 7.95 4.55
N GLU A 341 -0.61 8.23 5.69
CA GLU A 341 -1.23 8.69 6.93
C GLU A 341 -1.32 10.23 7.02
N VAL A 342 -0.87 10.97 5.99
CA VAL A 342 -0.88 12.44 5.94
C VAL A 342 -1.66 12.93 4.71
N HIS A 343 -2.59 13.87 4.92
CA HIS A 343 -3.35 14.50 3.86
C HIS A 343 -3.44 16.01 4.12
N ASP A 344 -3.06 16.82 3.12
CA ASP A 344 -3.06 18.29 3.19
C ASP A 344 -2.32 18.84 4.42
N GLY A 345 -1.16 18.24 4.77
CA GLY A 345 -0.36 18.64 5.92
C GLY A 345 -0.94 18.27 7.29
N LEU A 346 -2.02 17.47 7.30
CA LEU A 346 -2.69 17.01 8.50
C LEU A 346 -2.66 15.48 8.58
N SER A 347 -2.62 14.96 9.80
CA SER A 347 -2.77 13.51 10.02
C SER A 347 -4.18 13.06 9.64
N VAL A 348 -4.29 11.96 8.88
CA VAL A 348 -5.60 11.34 8.54
C VAL A 348 -6.37 11.02 9.82
N ARG A 349 -5.66 10.67 10.87
CA ARG A 349 -6.25 10.42 12.19
C ARG A 349 -6.17 11.66 13.06
N GLY A 350 -7.32 12.22 13.40
CA GLY A 350 -7.46 13.37 14.30
C GLY A 350 -7.25 14.73 13.65
N GLY A 351 -6.84 14.82 12.37
CA GLY A 351 -6.67 16.09 11.66
C GLY A 351 -5.61 17.01 12.28
N HIS A 352 -4.55 16.45 12.88
CA HIS A 352 -3.52 17.22 13.54
C HIS A 352 -2.44 17.67 12.57
N PRO A 353 -1.86 18.89 12.76
CA PRO A 353 -0.74 19.35 11.94
C PRO A 353 0.44 18.38 11.95
N VAL A 354 1.03 18.19 10.77
CA VAL A 354 2.21 17.36 10.54
C VAL A 354 3.33 18.24 10.01
N GLU A 355 4.53 18.06 10.52
CA GLU A 355 5.72 18.80 10.12
C GLU A 355 6.81 17.87 9.57
N GLN A 356 7.65 18.39 8.68
CA GLN A 356 8.84 17.69 8.23
C GLN A 356 9.95 17.89 9.27
N LYS A 357 10.42 16.78 9.85
CA LYS A 357 11.44 16.80 10.89
C LYS A 357 12.58 15.85 10.55
N ARG A 358 13.81 16.27 10.73
CA ARG A 358 14.98 15.38 10.59
C ARG A 358 15.11 14.57 11.89
N MET A 359 15.06 13.26 11.78
CA MET A 359 15.16 12.35 12.92
C MET A 359 15.99 11.12 12.55
N LYS A 360 16.69 10.59 13.52
CA LYS A 360 17.39 9.31 13.41
C LYS A 360 16.37 8.17 13.39
N GLN A 361 16.37 7.36 12.34
CA GLN A 361 15.39 6.29 12.11
C GLN A 361 16.08 5.00 11.68
N TRP A 362 15.51 3.85 12.05
CA TRP A 362 15.80 2.61 11.38
C TRP A 362 15.14 2.58 10.01
N LEU A 363 15.85 2.07 9.02
CA LEU A 363 15.39 1.91 7.65
C LEU A 363 15.67 0.50 7.17
N LEU A 364 14.82 0.01 6.25
CA LEU A 364 15.09 -1.21 5.50
C LEU A 364 15.40 -0.85 4.05
N ARG A 365 16.48 -1.39 3.51
CA ARG A 365 16.98 -1.13 2.16
C ARG A 365 16.18 -1.88 1.09
N VAL A 366 14.88 -1.58 1.01
CA VAL A 366 13.96 -2.19 0.03
C VAL A 366 14.32 -1.82 -1.40
N THR A 367 15.02 -0.70 -1.59
CA THR A 367 15.50 -0.23 -2.91
C THR A 367 16.49 -1.19 -3.54
N ALA A 368 17.25 -1.95 -2.75
CA ALA A 368 18.16 -2.98 -3.24
C ALA A 368 17.44 -4.09 -4.03
N TYR A 369 16.18 -4.36 -3.71
CA TYR A 369 15.34 -5.38 -4.36
C TYR A 369 14.45 -4.80 -5.48
N ALA A 370 14.52 -3.51 -5.78
CA ALA A 370 13.61 -2.83 -6.69
C ALA A 370 13.51 -3.51 -8.06
N GLN A 371 14.63 -3.89 -8.67
CA GLN A 371 14.64 -4.57 -9.97
C GLN A 371 14.02 -5.97 -9.88
N ARG A 372 14.38 -6.77 -8.87
CA ARG A 372 13.81 -8.11 -8.68
C ARG A 372 12.30 -8.07 -8.47
N MET A 373 11.81 -7.07 -7.71
CA MET A 373 10.37 -6.86 -7.55
C MET A 373 9.68 -6.50 -8.86
N LEU A 374 10.33 -5.73 -9.75
CA LEU A 374 9.78 -5.45 -11.09
C LEU A 374 9.72 -6.71 -11.96
N ASP A 375 10.82 -7.45 -12.02
CA ASP A 375 10.95 -8.68 -12.83
C ASP A 375 9.99 -9.77 -12.36
N GLY A 376 9.76 -9.86 -11.05
CA GLY A 376 8.82 -10.80 -10.42
C GLY A 376 7.37 -10.57 -10.84
N LEU A 377 6.95 -9.33 -11.13
CA LEU A 377 5.56 -9.01 -11.49
C LEU A 377 5.05 -9.79 -12.71
N ASP A 378 5.92 -10.11 -13.66
CA ASP A 378 5.51 -10.80 -14.90
C ASP A 378 5.12 -12.27 -14.64
N ARG A 379 5.61 -12.85 -13.55
CA ARG A 379 5.32 -14.24 -13.12
C ARG A 379 4.04 -14.36 -12.28
N LEU A 380 3.47 -13.25 -11.80
CA LEU A 380 2.33 -13.24 -10.89
C LEU A 380 1.00 -13.22 -11.64
N ALA A 381 0.03 -14.02 -11.19
CA ALA A 381 -1.34 -14.01 -11.71
C ALA A 381 -2.18 -12.90 -11.03
N TRP A 382 -1.70 -11.66 -11.13
CA TRP A 382 -2.34 -10.48 -10.60
C TRP A 382 -2.95 -9.65 -11.73
N SER A 383 -3.91 -8.77 -11.41
CA SER A 383 -4.50 -7.87 -12.40
C SER A 383 -3.46 -6.89 -12.95
N ASP A 384 -3.59 -6.53 -14.23
CA ASP A 384 -2.68 -5.58 -14.88
C ASP A 384 -2.67 -4.22 -14.16
N SER A 385 -3.82 -3.77 -13.68
CA SER A 385 -3.93 -2.52 -12.91
C SER A 385 -3.10 -2.55 -11.63
N LEU A 386 -3.10 -3.68 -10.90
CA LEU A 386 -2.30 -3.82 -9.69
C LEU A 386 -0.79 -3.86 -10.00
N LYS A 387 -0.41 -4.62 -11.04
CA LYS A 387 0.98 -4.66 -11.51
C LYS A 387 1.47 -3.28 -11.92
N GLU A 388 0.62 -2.50 -12.61
CA GLU A 388 0.94 -1.14 -13.04
C GLU A 388 1.08 -0.18 -11.85
N ILE A 389 0.24 -0.31 -10.81
CA ILE A 389 0.40 0.45 -9.57
C ILE A 389 1.78 0.19 -8.95
N GLN A 390 2.21 -1.07 -8.86
CA GLN A 390 3.53 -1.41 -8.31
C GLN A 390 4.68 -0.96 -9.22
N ARG A 391 4.58 -1.13 -10.55
CA ARG A 391 5.58 -0.60 -11.50
C ARG A 391 5.75 0.91 -11.36
N ASN A 392 4.64 1.62 -11.28
CA ASN A 392 4.64 3.08 -11.09
C ASN A 392 5.17 3.49 -9.72
N TRP A 393 4.91 2.72 -8.67
CA TRP A 393 5.45 2.98 -7.33
C TRP A 393 6.95 2.78 -7.26
N ILE A 394 7.46 1.68 -7.81
CA ILE A 394 8.90 1.41 -7.92
C ILE A 394 9.55 2.45 -8.84
N GLY A 395 8.90 2.80 -9.95
CA GLY A 395 9.25 3.93 -10.79
C GLY A 395 10.68 3.85 -11.33
N ARG A 396 11.02 2.74 -12.03
CA ARG A 396 12.33 2.58 -12.69
C ARG A 396 12.51 3.62 -13.79
N SER A 397 13.61 4.33 -13.73
CA SER A 397 14.03 5.27 -14.76
C SER A 397 15.50 5.01 -15.14
N GLU A 398 15.78 5.06 -16.42
CA GLU A 398 17.12 4.93 -16.98
C GLU A 398 17.56 6.29 -17.50
N GLY A 399 18.74 6.73 -17.11
CA GLY A 399 19.21 8.07 -17.42
C GLY A 399 20.71 8.21 -17.20
N ALA A 400 21.17 9.46 -17.16
CA ALA A 400 22.54 9.85 -16.88
C ALA A 400 22.65 10.56 -15.54
N GLN A 401 23.60 10.18 -14.74
CA GLN A 401 24.21 10.99 -13.69
C GLN A 401 25.19 11.94 -14.37
N VAL A 402 25.08 13.24 -14.12
CA VAL A 402 25.94 14.26 -14.74
C VAL A 402 26.40 15.25 -13.68
N PHE A 403 27.68 15.62 -13.75
CA PHE A 403 28.30 16.61 -12.84
C PHE A 403 28.43 17.96 -13.54
N PHE A 404 27.92 19.00 -12.87
CA PHE A 404 28.08 20.39 -13.27
C PHE A 404 29.04 21.09 -12.32
N ASP A 405 30.10 21.67 -12.82
CA ASP A 405 31.01 22.44 -12.00
C ASP A 405 30.33 23.71 -11.47
N ILE A 406 30.49 24.00 -10.19
CA ILE A 406 30.01 25.27 -9.60
C ILE A 406 31.05 26.34 -9.90
N LYS A 407 30.60 27.46 -10.50
CA LYS A 407 31.45 28.58 -10.82
C LYS A 407 32.15 29.13 -9.56
N ASP A 408 33.46 29.37 -9.64
CA ASP A 408 34.30 29.89 -8.56
C ASP A 408 34.36 28.95 -7.31
N SER A 409 34.12 27.65 -7.49
CA SER A 409 34.17 26.62 -6.43
C SER A 409 34.85 25.35 -6.96
N ALA A 410 35.42 24.55 -6.06
CA ALA A 410 35.93 23.22 -6.39
C ALA A 410 34.83 22.15 -6.41
N ARG A 411 33.59 22.48 -6.07
CA ARG A 411 32.48 21.56 -5.98
C ARG A 411 31.81 21.32 -7.31
N LYS A 412 31.19 20.14 -7.43
CA LYS A 412 30.41 19.72 -8.61
C LYS A 412 28.99 19.35 -8.18
N LEU A 413 27.99 20.00 -8.77
CA LEU A 413 26.59 19.67 -8.54
C LEU A 413 26.21 18.43 -9.35
N GLU A 414 25.81 17.36 -8.67
CA GLU A 414 25.35 16.13 -9.29
C GLU A 414 23.87 16.22 -9.65
N ILE A 415 23.50 15.85 -10.89
CA ILE A 415 22.10 15.68 -11.30
C ILE A 415 21.87 14.32 -11.92
N PHE A 416 20.62 13.88 -11.90
CA PHE A 416 20.14 12.75 -12.67
C PHE A 416 19.10 13.20 -13.70
N THR A 417 19.29 12.81 -14.97
CA THR A 417 18.34 13.12 -16.05
C THR A 417 18.04 11.90 -16.92
N THR A 418 16.76 11.72 -17.27
CA THR A 418 16.33 10.74 -18.29
C THR A 418 16.44 11.29 -19.71
N ARG A 419 16.75 12.60 -19.86
CA ARG A 419 16.84 13.32 -21.13
C ARG A 419 18.22 13.98 -21.28
N PRO A 420 19.32 13.18 -21.29
CA PRO A 420 20.65 13.75 -21.50
C PRO A 420 20.81 14.42 -22.88
N ASP A 421 20.00 14.03 -23.87
CA ASP A 421 19.91 14.63 -25.21
C ASP A 421 19.57 16.13 -25.18
N THR A 422 18.91 16.62 -24.12
CA THR A 422 18.48 18.01 -24.01
C THR A 422 19.46 18.92 -23.27
N ILE A 423 20.67 18.43 -22.91
CA ILE A 423 21.62 19.16 -22.08
C ILE A 423 22.07 20.50 -22.69
N PHE A 424 22.06 20.62 -24.02
CA PHE A 424 22.40 21.86 -24.74
C PHE A 424 21.33 22.96 -24.55
N GLY A 425 20.10 22.58 -24.19
CA GLY A 425 18.98 23.48 -23.90
C GLY A 425 18.83 23.86 -22.43
N VAL A 426 19.79 23.46 -21.58
CA VAL A 426 19.77 23.81 -20.16
C VAL A 426 20.12 25.27 -19.96
N THR A 427 19.21 26.03 -19.35
CA THR A 427 19.38 27.49 -19.14
C THR A 427 19.42 27.88 -17.67
N PHE A 428 19.04 26.98 -16.75
CA PHE A 428 19.20 27.15 -15.30
C PHE A 428 19.24 25.80 -14.59
N MET A 429 19.66 25.81 -13.32
CA MET A 429 19.63 24.68 -12.42
C MET A 429 18.64 24.95 -11.31
N VAL A 430 18.01 23.90 -10.78
CA VAL A 430 17.14 24.00 -9.62
C VAL A 430 17.53 22.95 -8.59
N ILE A 431 17.66 23.37 -7.34
CA ILE A 431 17.89 22.50 -6.20
C ILE A 431 16.70 22.55 -5.22
N ALA A 432 16.47 21.45 -4.50
CA ALA A 432 15.44 21.39 -3.48
C ALA A 432 15.72 22.36 -2.33
N PRO A 433 14.71 22.98 -1.71
CA PRO A 433 14.90 23.87 -0.56
C PRO A 433 15.60 23.22 0.64
N GLU A 434 15.53 21.88 0.73
CA GLU A 434 16.12 21.06 1.78
C GLU A 434 17.54 20.54 1.43
N HIS A 435 18.05 20.86 0.24
CA HIS A 435 19.36 20.40 -0.21
C HIS A 435 20.46 20.95 0.70
N GLU A 436 21.42 20.10 1.10
CA GLU A 436 22.46 20.45 2.07
C GLU A 436 23.33 21.64 1.67
N TRP A 437 23.52 21.88 0.38
CA TRP A 437 24.36 22.97 -0.14
C TRP A 437 23.62 24.29 -0.35
N VAL A 438 22.33 24.40 -0.05
CA VAL A 438 21.57 25.64 -0.23
C VAL A 438 22.24 26.81 0.51
N GLY A 439 22.67 26.59 1.77
CA GLY A 439 23.33 27.63 2.55
C GLY A 439 24.68 28.08 1.96
N GLU A 440 25.44 27.13 1.41
CA GLU A 440 26.75 27.40 0.83
C GLU A 440 26.66 28.08 -0.57
N LEU A 441 25.65 27.67 -1.37
CA LEU A 441 25.41 28.23 -2.69
C LEU A 441 24.66 29.58 -2.64
N THR A 442 24.20 30.01 -1.48
CA THR A 442 23.46 31.26 -1.32
C THR A 442 24.41 32.41 -1.08
N THR A 443 24.42 33.38 -2.00
CA THR A 443 25.21 34.61 -1.81
C THR A 443 24.61 35.47 -0.69
N PRO A 444 25.42 36.35 -0.05
CA PRO A 444 24.93 37.22 1.02
C PRO A 444 23.72 38.06 0.64
N ASP A 445 23.65 38.54 -0.61
CA ASP A 445 22.56 39.39 -1.11
C ASP A 445 21.23 38.64 -1.24
N ASN A 446 21.27 37.31 -1.45
CA ASN A 446 20.08 36.46 -1.61
C ASN A 446 19.66 35.73 -0.31
N LYS A 447 20.46 35.82 0.74
CA LYS A 447 20.29 35.04 1.98
C LYS A 447 18.92 35.21 2.61
N ALA A 448 18.44 36.42 2.79
CA ALA A 448 17.16 36.69 3.43
C ALA A 448 15.99 36.09 2.63
N ALA A 449 16.00 36.25 1.29
CA ALA A 449 14.95 35.72 0.43
C ALA A 449 14.94 34.16 0.39
N VAL A 450 16.13 33.54 0.41
CA VAL A 450 16.30 32.09 0.44
C VAL A 450 15.81 31.52 1.77
N GLU A 451 16.15 32.11 2.91
CA GLU A 451 15.70 31.68 4.24
C GLU A 451 14.17 31.78 4.40
N GLU A 452 13.58 32.86 3.89
CA GLU A 452 12.12 33.03 3.88
C GLU A 452 11.46 31.94 3.02
N TYR A 453 11.98 31.68 1.83
CA TYR A 453 11.47 30.66 0.92
C TYR A 453 11.54 29.24 1.54
N ILE A 454 12.65 28.89 2.18
CA ILE A 454 12.80 27.61 2.89
C ILE A 454 11.74 27.48 3.99
N CYS A 455 11.50 28.55 4.75
CA CYS A 455 10.45 28.53 5.80
C CYS A 455 9.05 28.30 5.24
N GLN A 456 8.75 28.86 4.05
CA GLN A 456 7.48 28.63 3.36
C GLN A 456 7.38 27.22 2.79
N ALA A 457 8.44 26.69 2.17
CA ALA A 457 8.47 25.37 1.56
C ALA A 457 8.30 24.25 2.62
N LYS A 458 8.87 24.42 3.81
CA LYS A 458 8.74 23.46 4.95
C LYS A 458 7.29 23.25 5.44
N LYS A 459 6.39 24.18 5.14
CA LYS A 459 4.97 24.07 5.53
C LYS A 459 4.15 23.16 4.60
N ARG A 460 4.74 22.70 3.49
CA ARG A 460 4.07 21.90 2.46
C ARG A 460 4.64 20.49 2.43
N SER A 461 3.74 19.51 2.35
CA SER A 461 4.14 18.09 2.16
C SER A 461 4.66 17.84 0.73
N GLU A 462 5.52 16.85 0.57
CA GLU A 462 6.00 16.42 -0.76
C GLU A 462 4.85 16.07 -1.71
N ARG A 463 3.76 15.46 -1.19
CA ARG A 463 2.59 15.10 -1.98
C ARG A 463 1.86 16.33 -2.53
N GLU A 464 1.71 17.38 -1.73
CA GLU A 464 1.13 18.65 -2.17
C GLU A 464 2.00 19.32 -3.22
N ARG A 465 3.33 19.29 -3.03
CA ARG A 465 4.31 19.84 -3.97
C ARG A 465 4.25 19.12 -5.33
N ILE A 466 4.05 17.80 -5.34
CA ILE A 466 3.87 17.01 -6.57
C ILE A 466 2.52 17.27 -7.24
N ALA A 467 1.45 17.43 -6.46
CA ALA A 467 0.09 17.59 -6.98
C ALA A 467 -0.18 18.99 -7.56
N GLU A 468 0.47 20.03 -7.03
CA GLU A 468 0.22 21.41 -7.42
C GLU A 468 1.15 21.88 -8.56
N THR A 469 0.88 21.40 -9.77
CA THR A 469 1.66 21.72 -10.97
C THR A 469 1.44 23.15 -11.51
N LYS A 470 0.44 23.87 -11.03
CA LYS A 470 0.06 25.21 -11.53
C LYS A 470 0.77 26.37 -10.80
N ARG A 471 1.34 26.14 -9.64
CA ARG A 471 2.04 27.16 -8.87
C ARG A 471 3.50 27.21 -9.26
N VAL A 472 3.94 28.36 -9.74
CA VAL A 472 5.35 28.65 -9.97
C VAL A 472 5.91 29.43 -8.78
N SER A 473 6.95 28.90 -8.12
CA SER A 473 7.64 29.55 -7.01
C SER A 473 9.12 29.17 -7.00
N GLY A 474 9.97 30.06 -6.54
CA GLY A 474 11.40 29.82 -6.42
C GLY A 474 12.17 31.11 -6.08
N VAL A 475 13.47 30.95 -5.74
CA VAL A 475 14.37 32.06 -5.44
C VAL A 475 15.75 31.74 -5.98
N ALA A 476 16.44 32.75 -6.56
CA ALA A 476 17.81 32.59 -7.01
C ALA A 476 18.75 32.50 -5.81
N THR A 477 19.74 31.60 -5.88
CA THR A 477 20.80 31.50 -4.85
C THR A 477 21.87 32.58 -5.02
N GLY A 478 22.03 33.14 -6.22
CA GLY A 478 23.11 34.03 -6.62
C GLY A 478 24.34 33.32 -7.18
N SER A 479 24.43 32.00 -7.05
CA SER A 479 25.49 31.16 -7.61
C SER A 479 25.16 30.63 -9.00
N TYR A 480 26.19 30.18 -9.72
CA TYR A 480 26.07 29.66 -11.10
C TYR A 480 26.75 28.29 -11.20
N ALA A 481 26.18 27.42 -12.04
CA ALA A 481 26.79 26.18 -12.49
C ALA A 481 27.32 26.35 -13.94
N ILE A 482 28.31 25.55 -14.32
CA ILE A 482 28.86 25.54 -15.69
C ILE A 482 28.27 24.33 -16.42
N ASN A 483 27.56 24.59 -17.53
CA ASN A 483 27.08 23.50 -18.37
C ASN A 483 28.28 22.77 -19.02
N PRO A 484 28.49 21.47 -18.80
CA PRO A 484 29.69 20.76 -19.19
C PRO A 484 29.88 20.60 -20.71
N PHE A 485 28.84 20.82 -21.51
CA PHE A 485 28.86 20.69 -22.96
C PHE A 485 28.95 22.05 -23.67
N THR A 486 28.29 23.08 -23.15
CA THR A 486 28.28 24.42 -23.76
C THR A 486 29.29 25.37 -23.14
N GLY A 487 29.80 25.09 -21.94
CA GLY A 487 30.66 25.97 -21.18
C GLY A 487 29.97 27.24 -20.63
N LYS A 488 28.65 27.40 -20.85
CA LYS A 488 27.89 28.56 -20.37
C LYS A 488 27.68 28.48 -18.85
N ALA A 489 27.81 29.62 -18.17
CA ALA A 489 27.41 29.77 -16.78
C ALA A 489 25.89 29.94 -16.71
N ILE A 490 25.20 29.08 -15.94
CA ILE A 490 23.74 29.04 -15.79
C ILE A 490 23.37 29.26 -14.32
N PRO A 491 22.36 30.09 -13.99
CA PRO A 491 22.02 30.41 -12.60
C PRO A 491 21.42 29.23 -11.86
N ILE A 492 21.66 29.16 -10.54
CA ILE A 492 21.09 28.16 -9.64
C ILE A 492 19.95 28.78 -8.82
N TYR A 493 18.79 28.14 -8.87
CA TYR A 493 17.60 28.50 -8.10
C TYR A 493 17.28 27.43 -7.05
N ILE A 494 16.53 27.79 -6.02
CA ILE A 494 15.79 26.84 -5.17
C ILE A 494 14.33 26.88 -5.56
N SER A 495 13.67 25.73 -5.60
CA SER A 495 12.24 25.63 -5.82
C SER A 495 11.65 24.38 -5.22
N ASP A 496 10.40 24.49 -4.75
CA ASP A 496 9.67 23.43 -4.08
C ASP A 496 9.10 22.36 -5.05
N TYR A 497 9.22 22.53 -6.38
CA TYR A 497 8.91 21.46 -7.34
C TYR A 497 10.03 20.43 -7.48
N VAL A 498 11.22 20.69 -6.94
CA VAL A 498 12.32 19.74 -6.82
C VAL A 498 12.31 19.13 -5.42
N LEU A 499 12.39 17.81 -5.34
CA LEU A 499 12.33 17.06 -4.08
C LEU A 499 13.71 16.58 -3.67
N ALA A 500 14.13 16.87 -2.44
CA ALA A 500 15.44 16.44 -1.91
C ALA A 500 15.60 14.91 -1.87
N GLY A 501 14.50 14.18 -1.71
CA GLY A 501 14.53 12.72 -1.65
C GLY A 501 14.38 12.02 -3.00
N TYR A 502 14.36 12.74 -4.14
CA TYR A 502 14.32 12.14 -5.47
C TYR A 502 15.57 12.51 -6.28
N GLY A 503 16.29 11.48 -6.73
CA GLY A 503 17.58 11.67 -7.41
C GLY A 503 18.63 12.26 -6.47
N THR A 504 19.23 13.36 -6.88
CA THR A 504 20.26 14.10 -6.12
C THR A 504 19.70 15.32 -5.38
N GLY A 505 18.39 15.58 -5.47
CA GLY A 505 17.80 16.83 -4.99
C GLY A 505 18.14 18.04 -5.86
N ALA A 506 18.74 17.83 -7.03
CA ALA A 506 19.10 18.84 -8.01
C ALA A 506 18.67 18.40 -9.42
N ILE A 507 18.25 19.33 -10.25
CA ILE A 507 17.91 19.10 -11.66
C ILE A 507 18.54 20.12 -12.57
N MET A 508 18.84 19.71 -13.80
CA MET A 508 19.05 20.61 -14.92
C MET A 508 17.68 20.98 -15.51
N ALA A 509 17.41 22.25 -15.73
CA ALA A 509 16.13 22.73 -16.25
C ALA A 509 16.21 23.02 -17.75
N VAL A 510 15.25 22.44 -18.50
CA VAL A 510 15.18 22.56 -19.96
C VAL A 510 13.82 23.15 -20.37
N PRO A 511 13.65 24.48 -20.31
CA PRO A 511 12.34 25.12 -20.47
C PRO A 511 11.63 24.81 -21.78
N ALA A 512 12.37 24.59 -22.86
CA ALA A 512 11.75 24.28 -24.16
C ALA A 512 11.06 22.92 -24.20
N HIS A 513 11.41 21.98 -23.26
CA HIS A 513 11.02 20.56 -23.34
C HIS A 513 10.51 19.98 -22.01
N ASP A 514 10.23 20.82 -21.00
CA ASP A 514 9.52 20.46 -19.77
C ASP A 514 8.57 21.59 -19.35
N SER A 515 7.30 21.29 -19.18
CA SER A 515 6.25 22.29 -18.92
C SER A 515 6.43 23.04 -17.58
N ARG A 516 7.02 22.41 -16.57
CA ARG A 516 7.31 23.06 -15.27
C ARG A 516 8.46 24.02 -15.41
N ASP A 517 9.55 23.59 -16.08
CA ASP A 517 10.71 24.43 -16.38
C ASP A 517 10.34 25.61 -17.28
N TYR A 518 9.41 25.37 -18.25
CA TYR A 518 8.87 26.43 -19.11
C TYR A 518 8.13 27.50 -18.31
N ALA A 519 7.19 27.07 -17.45
CA ALA A 519 6.46 28.00 -16.59
C ALA A 519 7.39 28.78 -15.67
N PHE A 520 8.42 28.13 -15.12
CA PHE A 520 9.44 28.76 -14.30
C PHE A 520 10.26 29.78 -15.07
N ALA A 521 10.77 29.41 -16.25
CA ALA A 521 11.56 30.31 -17.10
C ALA A 521 10.75 31.55 -17.53
N ARG A 522 9.48 31.37 -17.89
CA ARG A 522 8.56 32.49 -18.23
C ARG A 522 8.35 33.42 -17.04
N HIS A 523 8.20 32.88 -15.83
CA HIS A 523 7.97 33.65 -14.61
C HIS A 523 9.19 34.51 -14.22
N PHE A 524 10.39 33.91 -14.33
CA PHE A 524 11.65 34.57 -13.95
C PHE A 524 12.37 35.25 -15.12
N GLY A 525 11.81 35.25 -16.34
CA GLY A 525 12.41 35.89 -17.52
C GLY A 525 13.71 35.21 -17.98
N LEU A 526 13.81 33.89 -17.82
CA LEU A 526 14.99 33.11 -18.21
C LEU A 526 14.96 32.73 -19.69
N GLU A 527 16.13 32.44 -20.27
CA GLU A 527 16.27 32.01 -21.66
C GLU A 527 15.54 30.66 -21.92
N ILE A 528 14.90 30.50 -23.08
CA ILE A 528 14.28 29.24 -23.52
C ILE A 528 14.91 28.84 -24.86
N VAL A 529 15.66 27.74 -24.88
CA VAL A 529 16.43 27.26 -26.04
C VAL A 529 15.82 25.95 -26.53
N PRO A 530 15.22 25.88 -27.74
CA PRO A 530 14.71 24.64 -28.30
C PRO A 530 15.87 23.75 -28.76
N VAL A 531 15.84 22.46 -28.39
CA VAL A 531 16.84 21.46 -28.79
C VAL A 531 16.21 20.20 -29.42
N VAL A 532 14.90 20.18 -29.60
CA VAL A 532 14.17 19.19 -30.42
C VAL A 532 13.29 19.93 -31.40
N GLU A 533 13.34 19.57 -32.67
CA GLU A 533 12.56 20.16 -33.77
C GLU A 533 11.06 19.91 -33.58
N GLY A 534 10.26 20.94 -33.79
CA GLY A 534 8.80 20.90 -33.74
C GLY A 534 8.22 21.67 -32.56
N GLY A 535 6.92 21.96 -32.63
CA GLY A 535 6.19 22.77 -31.66
C GLY A 535 6.47 24.27 -31.71
N ASP A 536 5.49 25.06 -31.27
CA ASP A 536 5.63 26.50 -31.08
C ASP A 536 5.92 26.80 -29.60
N ILE A 537 7.21 26.95 -29.27
CA ILE A 537 7.65 27.23 -27.90
C ILE A 537 7.35 28.68 -27.45
N SER A 538 6.70 29.51 -28.27
CA SER A 538 6.33 30.87 -27.86
C SER A 538 5.17 30.90 -26.85
N GLN A 539 4.33 29.85 -26.84
CA GLN A 539 3.12 29.73 -26.01
C GLN A 539 3.26 28.66 -24.91
N GLU A 540 3.88 27.50 -25.23
CA GLU A 540 4.02 26.37 -24.32
C GLU A 540 5.30 25.60 -24.63
N SER A 541 5.70 24.68 -23.71
CA SER A 541 6.83 23.77 -23.94
C SER A 541 6.49 22.70 -24.98
N TYR A 542 7.49 22.19 -25.65
CA TYR A 542 7.36 21.05 -26.54
C TYR A 542 7.92 19.78 -25.86
N ASP A 543 7.08 19.10 -25.09
CA ASP A 543 7.47 17.97 -24.22
C ASP A 543 7.61 16.63 -24.97
N ALA A 544 7.67 16.65 -26.32
CA ALA A 544 7.78 15.44 -27.13
C ALA A 544 9.06 14.65 -26.83
N LYS A 545 8.89 13.34 -26.74
CA LYS A 545 10.00 12.37 -26.50
C LYS A 545 10.57 11.78 -27.78
N SER A 546 10.19 12.33 -28.93
CA SER A 546 10.62 11.90 -30.28
C SER A 546 10.74 13.13 -31.18
N GLY A 547 11.55 13.07 -32.21
CA GLY A 547 11.84 14.15 -33.13
C GLY A 547 13.31 14.23 -33.45
N LYS A 548 13.70 15.23 -34.22
CA LYS A 548 15.10 15.51 -34.54
C LYS A 548 15.69 16.49 -33.55
N VAL A 549 16.91 16.24 -33.13
CA VAL A 549 17.68 17.15 -32.26
C VAL A 549 18.23 18.30 -33.10
N ILE A 550 18.16 19.53 -32.56
CA ILE A 550 18.67 20.78 -33.14
C ILE A 550 19.41 21.58 -32.09
N ASN A 551 20.23 22.56 -32.50
CA ASN A 551 20.97 23.45 -31.59
C ASN A 551 21.84 22.72 -30.53
N SER A 552 22.32 21.54 -30.87
CA SER A 552 22.97 20.60 -29.95
C SER A 552 24.29 20.05 -30.49
N ASP A 553 25.03 20.84 -31.29
CA ASP A 553 26.36 20.55 -31.81
C ASP A 553 26.40 19.17 -32.54
N PHE A 554 27.17 18.21 -32.04
CA PHE A 554 27.33 16.85 -32.64
C PHE A 554 26.06 16.01 -32.64
N LEU A 555 24.98 16.42 -31.98
CA LEU A 555 23.70 15.75 -31.95
C LEU A 555 22.70 16.24 -33.03
N ASP A 556 23.02 17.35 -33.70
CA ASP A 556 22.10 17.97 -34.67
C ASP A 556 21.70 16.98 -35.79
N GLY A 557 20.38 16.92 -36.05
CA GLY A 557 19.77 16.04 -37.05
C GLY A 557 19.59 14.57 -36.61
N LYS A 558 20.08 14.18 -35.39
CA LYS A 558 19.86 12.84 -34.84
C LYS A 558 18.44 12.68 -34.30
N ASP A 559 17.92 11.45 -34.30
CA ASP A 559 16.71 11.15 -33.59
C ASP A 559 16.95 11.21 -32.07
N VAL A 560 15.98 11.70 -31.28
CA VAL A 560 16.08 11.79 -29.81
C VAL A 560 16.60 10.50 -29.18
N LYS A 561 16.09 9.34 -29.62
CA LYS A 561 16.53 8.03 -29.08
C LYS A 561 18.02 7.73 -29.39
N GLU A 562 18.48 8.05 -30.60
CA GLU A 562 19.89 7.93 -30.99
C GLU A 562 20.76 8.91 -30.19
N ALA A 563 20.31 10.16 -30.04
CA ALA A 563 20.99 11.19 -29.28
C ALA A 563 21.19 10.81 -27.82
N ILE A 564 20.19 10.23 -27.15
CA ILE A 564 20.30 9.72 -25.77
C ILE A 564 21.44 8.68 -25.67
N GLY A 565 21.51 7.73 -26.61
CA GLY A 565 22.57 6.72 -26.64
C GLY A 565 23.97 7.36 -26.82
N ILE A 566 24.10 8.29 -27.76
CA ILE A 566 25.35 9.04 -28.00
C ILE A 566 25.74 9.81 -26.73
N MET A 567 24.78 10.43 -26.05
CA MET A 567 25.05 11.21 -24.83
C MET A 567 25.54 10.35 -23.67
N PHE A 568 25.01 9.14 -23.47
CA PHE A 568 25.56 8.22 -22.45
C PHE A 568 27.06 7.98 -22.73
N ASP A 569 27.43 7.64 -23.97
CA ASP A 569 28.82 7.41 -24.35
C ASP A 569 29.70 8.66 -24.17
N GLN A 570 29.19 9.84 -24.50
CA GLN A 570 29.95 11.11 -24.37
C GLN A 570 30.15 11.53 -22.91
N ILE A 571 29.13 11.34 -22.06
CA ILE A 571 29.21 11.65 -20.64
C ILE A 571 30.28 10.79 -19.97
N GLU A 572 30.29 9.47 -20.27
CA GLU A 572 31.28 8.55 -19.71
C GLU A 572 32.69 8.80 -20.24
N ARG A 573 32.87 8.94 -21.57
CA ARG A 573 34.17 9.19 -22.20
C ARG A 573 34.84 10.49 -21.73
N ARG A 574 34.04 11.54 -21.44
CA ARG A 574 34.54 12.82 -20.95
C ARG A 574 34.73 12.86 -19.43
N GLY A 575 34.38 11.78 -18.71
CA GLY A 575 34.42 11.75 -17.25
C GLY A 575 33.46 12.74 -16.57
N LEU A 576 32.36 13.08 -17.26
CA LEU A 576 31.33 14.01 -16.78
C LEU A 576 30.23 13.33 -15.94
N GLY A 577 30.23 12.00 -15.89
CA GLY A 577 29.24 11.20 -15.19
C GLY A 577 29.18 9.79 -15.74
N ARG A 578 28.07 9.13 -15.52
CA ARG A 578 27.83 7.76 -15.97
C ARG A 578 26.35 7.48 -16.25
N LYS A 579 26.08 6.46 -17.05
CA LYS A 579 24.73 5.90 -17.18
C LYS A 579 24.28 5.30 -15.85
N ARG A 580 23.05 5.57 -15.42
CA ARG A 580 22.50 5.09 -14.14
C ARG A 580 21.05 4.69 -14.28
N ILE A 581 20.65 3.64 -13.55
CA ILE A 581 19.26 3.29 -13.31
C ILE A 581 18.90 3.86 -11.94
N ASN A 582 17.81 4.59 -11.90
CA ASN A 582 17.28 5.18 -10.69
C ASN A 582 15.85 4.67 -10.42
N TYR A 583 15.45 4.61 -9.16
CA TYR A 583 14.13 4.20 -8.74
C TYR A 583 13.48 5.31 -7.93
N ARG A 584 12.17 5.49 -8.11
CA ARG A 584 11.39 6.40 -7.27
C ARG A 584 11.12 5.80 -5.88
N LEU A 585 11.10 4.46 -5.79
CA LEU A 585 11.03 3.73 -4.54
C LEU A 585 12.12 4.22 -3.57
N ARG A 586 11.78 4.39 -2.31
CA ARG A 586 12.71 4.75 -1.23
C ARG A 586 12.80 3.66 -0.21
N ASP A 587 13.89 3.66 0.56
CA ASP A 587 14.06 2.77 1.69
C ASP A 587 12.96 3.01 2.73
N ALA A 588 12.48 1.94 3.33
CA ALA A 588 11.36 1.99 4.24
C ALA A 588 11.77 2.54 5.60
N ILE A 589 11.14 3.62 6.06
CA ILE A 589 11.27 4.09 7.44
C ILE A 589 10.63 3.05 8.35
N PHE A 590 11.45 2.42 9.19
CA PHE A 590 11.09 1.20 9.91
C PHE A 590 11.01 1.38 11.42
N SER A 591 11.11 2.58 11.96
CA SER A 591 10.95 2.83 13.40
C SER A 591 9.80 3.79 13.70
N ARG A 592 9.19 3.61 14.88
CA ARG A 592 8.08 4.42 15.40
C ARG A 592 8.34 4.79 16.86
N GLN A 593 8.01 6.01 17.23
CA GLN A 593 8.08 6.51 18.60
C GLN A 593 6.80 6.10 19.35
N ARG A 594 6.62 4.77 19.51
CA ARG A 594 5.44 4.14 20.11
C ARG A 594 5.85 3.11 21.15
N TYR A 595 4.94 2.82 22.06
CA TYR A 595 5.06 1.69 22.97
C TYR A 595 4.50 0.41 22.36
N TRP A 596 3.29 0.48 21.76
CA TRP A 596 2.57 -0.70 21.25
C TRP A 596 3.03 -1.08 19.82
N GLY A 597 4.15 -1.77 19.76
CA GLY A 597 4.81 -2.28 18.54
C GLY A 597 5.91 -3.26 18.91
N GLU A 598 6.43 -4.01 17.95
CA GLU A 598 7.54 -4.94 18.15
C GLU A 598 8.79 -4.17 18.56
N PRO A 599 9.43 -4.49 19.71
CA PRO A 599 10.68 -3.86 20.10
C PRO A 599 11.84 -4.34 19.24
N PHE A 600 12.79 -3.43 18.96
CA PHE A 600 13.99 -3.78 18.23
C PHE A 600 14.94 -4.62 19.09
N PRO A 601 15.45 -5.76 18.60
CA PRO A 601 16.41 -6.57 19.32
C PRO A 601 17.84 -5.99 19.18
N ILE A 602 17.99 -4.71 19.53
CA ILE A 602 19.22 -3.92 19.42
C ILE A 602 19.51 -3.24 20.75
N TYR A 603 20.76 -3.25 21.15
CA TYR A 603 21.29 -2.46 22.26
C TYR A 603 22.46 -1.59 21.78
N TYR A 604 22.86 -0.61 22.58
CA TYR A 604 23.90 0.34 22.21
C TYR A 604 25.11 0.28 23.12
N ARG A 605 26.31 0.21 22.52
CA ARG A 605 27.59 0.49 23.17
C ARG A 605 28.07 1.86 22.71
N GLY A 606 27.84 2.88 23.52
CA GLY A 606 27.97 4.25 23.03
C GLY A 606 26.97 4.52 21.90
N ASP A 607 27.46 4.90 20.73
CA ASP A 607 26.63 5.13 19.52
C ASP A 607 26.53 3.91 18.60
N VAL A 608 27.26 2.82 18.91
CA VAL A 608 27.31 1.62 18.07
C VAL A 608 26.12 0.73 18.36
N ALA A 609 25.30 0.45 17.34
CA ALA A 609 24.19 -0.48 17.42
C ALA A 609 24.70 -1.93 17.41
N CYS A 610 24.34 -2.71 18.42
CA CYS A 610 24.73 -4.10 18.60
C CYS A 610 23.49 -5.01 18.56
N PRO A 611 23.51 -6.11 17.79
CA PRO A 611 22.40 -7.05 17.74
C PRO A 611 22.31 -7.86 19.02
N LEU A 612 21.10 -8.13 19.49
CA LEU A 612 20.85 -9.12 20.54
C LEU A 612 21.11 -10.52 19.99
N ALA A 613 21.64 -11.42 20.81
CA ALA A 613 21.81 -12.80 20.40
C ALA A 613 20.46 -13.50 20.16
N GLU A 614 20.38 -14.35 19.13
CA GLU A 614 19.11 -14.98 18.69
C GLU A 614 18.46 -15.83 19.79
N ASP A 615 19.29 -16.46 20.68
CA ASP A 615 18.82 -17.24 21.82
C ASP A 615 18.16 -16.41 22.94
N LYS A 616 18.23 -15.07 22.84
CA LYS A 616 17.61 -14.12 23.75
C LYS A 616 16.28 -13.57 23.22
N LEU A 617 15.82 -14.01 22.05
CA LEU A 617 14.53 -13.66 21.52
C LEU A 617 13.40 -14.50 22.13
N PRO A 618 12.23 -13.93 22.36
CA PRO A 618 11.84 -12.55 22.08
C PRO A 618 12.35 -11.55 23.13
N LEU A 619 12.73 -10.34 22.69
CA LEU A 619 12.84 -9.18 23.56
C LEU A 619 11.42 -8.64 23.80
N GLU A 620 10.89 -8.83 24.99
CA GLU A 620 9.51 -8.44 25.30
C GLU A 620 9.39 -6.98 25.73
N LEU A 621 8.21 -6.38 25.47
CA LEU A 621 7.90 -5.01 25.91
C LEU A 621 7.89 -4.93 27.44
N PRO A 622 8.62 -3.97 28.05
CA PRO A 622 8.61 -3.79 29.49
C PRO A 622 7.30 -3.15 29.94
N PRO A 623 6.80 -3.45 31.15
CA PRO A 623 5.66 -2.71 31.68
C PRO A 623 6.06 -1.26 31.96
N ILE A 624 5.26 -0.31 31.45
CA ILE A 624 5.38 1.12 31.76
C ILE A 624 4.02 1.68 32.21
N ALA A 625 4.06 2.68 33.07
CA ALA A 625 2.84 3.28 33.63
C ALA A 625 2.20 4.30 32.66
N ASP A 626 3.01 4.96 31.85
CA ASP A 626 2.57 5.99 30.92
C ASP A 626 3.18 5.72 29.54
N PHE A 627 2.33 5.42 28.57
CA PHE A 627 2.66 5.18 27.17
C PHE A 627 2.18 6.33 26.26
N GLY A 628 1.76 7.46 26.84
CA GLY A 628 1.36 8.66 26.08
C GLY A 628 2.55 9.24 25.31
N PRO A 629 2.27 9.94 24.20
CA PRO A 629 3.29 10.57 23.38
C PRO A 629 3.97 11.73 24.12
N THR A 630 5.23 12.05 23.74
CA THR A 630 5.91 13.28 24.13
C THR A 630 5.96 14.25 22.95
N GLU A 631 5.83 15.56 23.23
CA GLU A 631 5.91 16.59 22.19
C GLU A 631 7.31 16.70 21.57
N GLN A 632 8.34 16.35 22.33
CA GLN A 632 9.74 16.36 21.90
C GLN A 632 10.08 15.19 20.98
N GLY A 633 9.25 14.14 20.95
CA GLY A 633 9.45 12.94 20.16
C GLY A 633 10.30 11.87 20.83
N GLU A 634 10.43 11.94 22.17
CA GLU A 634 11.04 10.88 22.95
C GLU A 634 10.09 9.67 22.99
N PRO A 635 10.57 8.47 22.60
CA PRO A 635 9.74 7.28 22.60
C PRO A 635 9.26 6.91 24.01
N PRO A 636 8.04 6.38 24.18
CA PRO A 636 7.52 6.00 25.50
C PRO A 636 8.39 4.97 26.26
N LEU A 637 9.15 4.13 25.56
CA LEU A 637 10.08 3.16 26.17
C LEU A 637 11.20 3.83 26.97
N ALA A 638 11.51 5.09 26.74
CA ALA A 638 12.45 5.87 27.57
C ALA A 638 12.00 6.00 29.04
N ARG A 639 10.72 5.76 29.34
CA ARG A 639 10.17 5.75 30.69
C ARG A 639 10.35 4.43 31.43
N ALA A 640 10.81 3.39 30.75
CA ALA A 640 11.06 2.09 31.35
C ALA A 640 12.36 2.14 32.17
N THR A 641 12.29 1.82 33.46
CA THR A 641 13.42 1.93 34.41
C THR A 641 14.52 0.89 34.19
N ASN A 642 14.20 -0.24 33.54
CA ASN A 642 15.11 -1.38 33.36
C ASN A 642 15.21 -1.81 31.87
N TRP A 643 15.17 -0.87 30.96
CA TRP A 643 15.26 -1.15 29.52
C TRP A 643 16.72 -1.13 29.05
N ALA A 644 17.47 -2.17 29.51
CA ALA A 644 18.88 -2.36 29.22
C ALA A 644 19.26 -3.85 29.32
N THR A 645 20.40 -4.22 28.72
CA THR A 645 20.97 -5.56 28.90
C THR A 645 21.40 -5.80 30.34
N PRO A 646 21.64 -7.05 30.75
CA PRO A 646 22.17 -7.35 32.10
C PRO A 646 23.47 -6.62 32.44
N GLU A 647 24.28 -6.26 31.43
CA GLU A 647 25.51 -5.51 31.55
C GLU A 647 25.29 -3.98 31.61
N GLY A 648 24.05 -3.53 31.50
CA GLY A 648 23.66 -2.11 31.56
C GLY A 648 23.67 -1.33 30.25
N TYR A 649 23.82 -1.99 29.11
CA TYR A 649 23.73 -1.34 27.81
C TYR A 649 22.26 -1.07 27.45
N PRO A 650 21.88 0.18 27.06
CA PRO A 650 20.49 0.51 26.76
C PRO A 650 19.99 -0.15 25.48
N TYR A 651 18.74 -0.65 25.49
CA TYR A 651 18.05 -1.10 24.28
C TYR A 651 17.53 0.07 23.45
N GLU A 652 17.23 -0.21 22.17
CA GLU A 652 16.53 0.74 21.31
C GLU A 652 15.18 1.15 21.93
N LEU A 653 14.87 2.44 21.85
CA LEU A 653 13.67 3.03 22.46
C LEU A 653 12.46 3.08 21.53
N SER A 654 12.70 3.06 20.21
CA SER A 654 11.62 2.99 19.22
C SER A 654 11.13 1.56 19.02
N THR A 655 9.93 1.39 18.44
CA THR A 655 9.38 0.10 18.05
C THR A 655 9.25 0.00 16.53
N MET A 656 9.15 -1.23 16.01
CA MET A 656 8.90 -1.47 14.59
C MET A 656 7.49 -0.99 14.22
N PRO A 657 7.22 -0.64 12.94
CA PRO A 657 5.88 -0.27 12.48
C PRO A 657 4.96 -1.50 12.46
N GLY A 658 3.64 -1.29 12.56
CA GLY A 658 2.68 -2.40 12.56
C GLY A 658 2.77 -3.32 11.34
N PHE A 659 3.25 -2.82 10.18
CA PHE A 659 3.45 -3.67 9.01
C PHE A 659 4.65 -4.65 9.13
N ALA A 660 5.48 -4.55 10.15
CA ALA A 660 6.60 -5.48 10.34
C ALA A 660 6.11 -6.91 10.55
N GLY A 661 5.22 -7.12 11.50
CA GLY A 661 4.62 -8.42 11.78
C GLY A 661 3.78 -8.95 10.62
N SER A 662 3.02 -8.08 9.95
CA SER A 662 2.18 -8.50 8.82
C SER A 662 2.94 -8.79 7.53
N SER A 663 4.25 -8.50 7.44
CA SER A 663 5.03 -8.74 6.22
C SER A 663 5.28 -10.21 5.90
N ALA A 664 5.30 -11.10 6.92
CA ALA A 664 5.59 -12.53 6.74
C ALA A 664 4.57 -13.47 7.42
N TYR A 665 3.41 -12.97 7.81
CA TYR A 665 2.41 -13.73 8.58
C TYR A 665 1.89 -14.99 7.87
N TYR A 666 1.86 -14.99 6.54
CA TYR A 666 1.47 -16.14 5.73
C TYR A 666 2.39 -17.35 5.95
N LEU A 667 3.66 -17.14 6.30
CA LEU A 667 4.60 -18.22 6.64
C LEU A 667 4.27 -18.81 8.00
N ARG A 668 3.96 -17.97 8.99
CA ARG A 668 3.59 -18.46 10.33
C ARG A 668 2.31 -19.29 10.32
N TYR A 669 1.36 -19.01 9.45
CA TYR A 669 0.18 -19.85 9.28
C TYR A 669 0.48 -21.25 8.77
N MET A 670 1.58 -21.45 8.04
CA MET A 670 1.99 -22.79 7.60
C MET A 670 2.45 -23.66 8.78
N ASP A 671 3.06 -23.03 9.80
CA ASP A 671 3.65 -23.74 10.96
C ASP A 671 3.64 -22.84 12.23
N PRO A 672 2.44 -22.51 12.76
CA PRO A 672 2.28 -21.48 13.79
C PRO A 672 2.89 -21.84 15.15
N HIS A 673 3.06 -23.12 15.43
CA HIS A 673 3.55 -23.63 16.72
C HIS A 673 5.03 -24.02 16.71
N ASN A 674 5.75 -23.70 15.64
CA ASN A 674 7.18 -24.00 15.54
C ASN A 674 7.99 -22.98 16.35
N ASP A 675 8.66 -23.43 17.41
CA ASP A 675 9.49 -22.58 18.25
C ASP A 675 10.96 -22.51 17.80
N GLU A 676 11.36 -23.37 16.84
CA GLU A 676 12.74 -23.50 16.36
C GLU A 676 12.99 -22.70 15.07
N ALA A 677 11.94 -22.49 14.24
CA ALA A 677 12.04 -21.78 12.97
C ALA A 677 10.80 -20.93 12.70
N LEU A 678 10.96 -19.88 11.88
CA LEU A 678 9.84 -19.08 11.36
C LEU A 678 8.79 -19.96 10.66
N VAL A 679 9.26 -20.92 9.90
CA VAL A 679 8.51 -21.99 9.25
C VAL A 679 9.41 -23.21 9.10
N GLY A 680 8.91 -24.40 9.42
CA GLY A 680 9.64 -25.65 9.21
C GLY A 680 9.78 -25.98 7.72
N ARG A 681 10.90 -26.58 7.35
CA ARG A 681 11.22 -26.89 5.94
C ARG A 681 10.14 -27.75 5.26
N GLU A 682 9.61 -28.75 5.95
CA GLU A 682 8.56 -29.62 5.44
C GLU A 682 7.25 -28.85 5.16
N ALA A 683 6.86 -27.95 6.05
CA ALA A 683 5.68 -27.12 5.90
C ALA A 683 5.85 -26.13 4.71
N ASP A 684 7.04 -25.49 4.60
CA ASP A 684 7.35 -24.60 3.50
C ASP A 684 7.33 -25.31 2.14
N GLU A 685 7.98 -26.48 2.03
CA GLU A 685 8.02 -27.24 0.78
C GLU A 685 6.66 -27.80 0.37
N TYR A 686 5.77 -28.09 1.31
CA TYR A 686 4.43 -28.55 1.04
C TYR A 686 3.46 -27.40 0.68
N TRP A 687 3.35 -26.39 1.55
CA TRP A 687 2.42 -25.26 1.36
C TRP A 687 2.93 -24.26 0.35
N ARG A 688 4.25 -24.11 0.20
CA ARG A 688 4.92 -23.21 -0.74
C ARG A 688 4.39 -21.76 -0.63
N ASN A 689 4.05 -21.13 -1.75
CA ASN A 689 3.38 -19.84 -1.75
C ASN A 689 1.85 -19.95 -1.63
N VAL A 690 1.20 -18.82 -1.33
CA VAL A 690 -0.26 -18.70 -1.27
C VAL A 690 -0.84 -18.84 -2.68
N ASP A 691 -1.75 -19.82 -2.89
CA ASP A 691 -2.40 -20.05 -4.18
C ASP A 691 -3.43 -18.98 -4.52
N LEU A 692 -4.19 -18.51 -3.51
CA LEU A 692 -5.19 -17.44 -3.65
C LEU A 692 -5.15 -16.51 -2.45
N TYR A 693 -4.84 -15.25 -2.70
CA TYR A 693 -4.88 -14.18 -1.71
C TYR A 693 -6.01 -13.21 -2.01
N VAL A 694 -6.86 -12.91 -1.03
CA VAL A 694 -8.00 -12.00 -1.16
C VAL A 694 -7.80 -10.81 -0.22
N GLY A 695 -7.90 -9.60 -0.75
CA GLY A 695 -7.71 -8.39 0.06
C GLY A 695 -7.82 -7.08 -0.70
N GLY A 696 -7.77 -5.96 0.02
CA GLY A 696 -7.96 -4.62 -0.51
C GLY A 696 -6.84 -4.14 -1.44
N ILE A 697 -7.19 -3.39 -2.47
CA ILE A 697 -6.23 -2.80 -3.41
C ILE A 697 -5.40 -1.68 -2.76
N GLU A 698 -5.87 -1.10 -1.66
CA GLU A 698 -5.16 -0.08 -0.88
C GLU A 698 -3.82 -0.58 -0.31
N HIS A 699 -3.62 -1.89 -0.26
CA HIS A 699 -2.39 -2.52 0.19
C HIS A 699 -1.35 -2.74 -0.93
N ALA A 700 -1.64 -2.29 -2.16
CA ALA A 700 -0.80 -2.51 -3.35
C ALA A 700 0.65 -2.00 -3.18
N THR A 701 0.82 -0.82 -2.59
CA THR A 701 2.11 -0.12 -2.43
C THR A 701 2.70 -0.22 -1.01
N GLY A 702 1.92 -0.73 -0.05
CA GLY A 702 2.36 -0.99 1.33
C GLY A 702 2.60 -2.47 1.56
N HIS A 703 1.65 -3.13 2.23
CA HIS A 703 1.76 -4.53 2.66
C HIS A 703 2.26 -5.49 1.57
N LEU A 704 1.73 -5.42 0.34
CA LEU A 704 2.13 -6.34 -0.74
C LEU A 704 3.60 -6.12 -1.16
N MET A 705 4.09 -4.89 -1.17
CA MET A 705 5.50 -4.60 -1.47
C MET A 705 6.41 -5.12 -0.37
N TYR A 706 6.05 -4.90 0.90
CA TYR A 706 6.84 -5.37 2.03
C TYR A 706 6.84 -6.90 2.13
N SER A 707 5.70 -7.56 1.89
CA SER A 707 5.65 -9.03 1.87
C SER A 707 6.53 -9.63 0.77
N ARG A 708 6.55 -9.02 -0.43
CA ARG A 708 7.43 -9.47 -1.52
C ARG A 708 8.91 -9.26 -1.18
N PHE A 709 9.26 -8.10 -0.62
CA PHE A 709 10.62 -7.81 -0.16
C PHE A 709 11.07 -8.81 0.91
N TRP A 710 10.25 -9.04 1.94
CA TRP A 710 10.54 -9.99 3.03
C TRP A 710 10.73 -11.41 2.50
N ASN A 711 9.83 -11.84 1.63
CA ASN A 711 9.90 -13.19 1.06
C ASN A 711 11.13 -13.39 0.18
N MET A 712 11.48 -12.42 -0.67
CA MET A 712 12.70 -12.46 -1.49
C MET A 712 13.95 -12.50 -0.64
N PHE A 713 13.98 -11.74 0.46
CA PHE A 713 15.07 -11.78 1.43
C PHE A 713 15.18 -13.16 2.11
N LEU A 714 14.08 -13.72 2.58
CA LEU A 714 14.06 -15.06 3.19
C LEU A 714 14.41 -16.17 2.17
N TYR A 715 14.06 -15.99 0.91
CA TYR A 715 14.46 -16.85 -0.19
C TYR A 715 15.99 -16.82 -0.40
N ASP A 716 16.59 -15.64 -0.35
CA ASP A 716 18.05 -15.48 -0.45
C ASP A 716 18.79 -16.18 0.69
N LEU A 717 18.18 -16.23 1.88
CA LEU A 717 18.69 -16.97 3.04
C LEU A 717 18.42 -18.49 2.97
N GLY A 718 17.64 -18.98 2.00
CA GLY A 718 17.24 -20.39 1.89
C GLY A 718 16.19 -20.82 2.91
N VAL A 719 15.50 -19.88 3.57
CA VAL A 719 14.45 -20.14 4.57
C VAL A 719 13.17 -20.59 3.90
N VAL A 720 12.83 -19.99 2.75
CA VAL A 720 11.63 -20.33 1.96
C VAL A 720 11.99 -20.84 0.57
N CYS A 721 11.16 -21.69 0.00
CA CYS A 721 11.40 -22.35 -1.28
C CYS A 721 10.88 -21.57 -2.51
N GLU A 722 10.05 -20.54 -2.31
CA GLU A 722 9.48 -19.70 -3.37
C GLU A 722 9.94 -18.26 -3.22
N GLU A 723 10.26 -17.61 -4.35
CA GLU A 723 10.72 -16.21 -4.35
C GLU A 723 9.56 -15.22 -4.14
N GLU A 724 8.35 -15.55 -4.63
CA GLU A 724 7.16 -14.70 -4.51
C GLU A 724 6.14 -15.33 -3.55
N PRO A 725 5.59 -14.55 -2.61
CA PRO A 725 4.72 -15.10 -1.56
C PRO A 725 3.31 -15.45 -2.05
N PHE A 726 2.79 -14.72 -3.05
CA PHE A 726 1.38 -14.78 -3.45
C PHE A 726 1.25 -15.04 -4.95
N ARG A 727 0.80 -16.24 -5.32
CA ARG A 727 0.65 -16.63 -6.73
C ARG A 727 -0.46 -15.85 -7.44
N LYS A 728 -1.66 -15.82 -6.85
CA LYS A 728 -2.82 -15.11 -7.38
C LYS A 728 -3.39 -14.17 -6.32
N LEU A 729 -3.66 -12.94 -6.73
CA LEU A 729 -4.32 -11.95 -5.89
C LEU A 729 -5.66 -11.54 -6.49
N VAL A 730 -6.67 -11.42 -5.63
CA VAL A 730 -8.00 -10.91 -5.99
C VAL A 730 -8.35 -9.74 -5.07
N ASN A 731 -8.58 -8.58 -5.66
CA ASN A 731 -9.10 -7.43 -4.95
C ASN A 731 -10.63 -7.41 -5.08
N GLN A 732 -11.33 -7.61 -3.96
CA GLN A 732 -12.79 -7.70 -3.91
C GLN A 732 -13.51 -6.36 -4.09
N GLY A 733 -12.77 -5.24 -4.14
CA GLY A 733 -13.33 -3.88 -4.12
C GLY A 733 -13.68 -3.41 -2.72
N MET A 734 -14.30 -2.23 -2.64
CA MET A 734 -14.68 -1.60 -1.37
C MET A 734 -16.20 -1.50 -1.27
N ILE A 735 -16.75 -1.91 -0.13
CA ILE A 735 -18.15 -1.64 0.20
C ILE A 735 -18.32 -0.14 0.38
N GLN A 736 -19.34 0.41 -0.29
CA GLN A 736 -19.78 1.78 -0.09
C GLN A 736 -20.96 1.80 0.87
N GLY A 737 -20.98 2.83 1.72
CA GLY A 737 -22.04 3.15 2.64
C GLY A 737 -22.59 4.53 2.36
N ARG A 738 -23.82 4.78 2.80
CA ARG A 738 -24.36 6.11 2.81
C ARG A 738 -23.80 6.86 4.01
N SER A 739 -23.01 7.92 3.79
CA SER A 739 -22.64 8.90 4.81
C SER A 739 -23.71 9.97 4.93
N ASN A 740 -24.00 10.42 6.14
CA ASN A 740 -24.87 11.55 6.38
C ASN A 740 -24.09 12.73 6.95
N PHE A 741 -24.52 13.95 6.67
CA PHE A 741 -23.83 15.17 7.06
C PHE A 741 -24.77 16.11 7.82
N VAL A 742 -24.24 16.68 8.89
CA VAL A 742 -24.80 17.86 9.55
C VAL A 742 -23.93 19.07 9.26
N TYR A 743 -24.50 20.26 9.24
CA TYR A 743 -23.81 21.50 8.86
C TYR A 743 -23.69 22.42 10.07
N ARG A 744 -22.48 22.47 10.64
CA ARG A 744 -22.16 23.34 11.80
C ARG A 744 -21.82 24.73 11.31
N ILE A 745 -22.41 25.77 11.89
CA ILE A 745 -22.03 27.16 11.66
C ILE A 745 -20.65 27.39 12.27
N VAL A 746 -19.71 27.88 11.48
CA VAL A 746 -18.30 28.04 11.89
C VAL A 746 -18.18 28.88 13.17
N GLY A 747 -17.41 28.36 14.13
CA GLY A 747 -17.17 29.02 15.42
C GLY A 747 -18.30 28.92 16.43
N THR A 748 -19.36 28.13 16.17
CA THR A 748 -20.52 27.97 17.08
C THR A 748 -20.84 26.50 17.34
N ASN A 749 -21.79 26.23 18.27
CA ASN A 749 -22.42 24.92 18.44
C ASN A 749 -23.84 24.89 17.84
N LYS A 750 -24.08 25.64 16.75
CA LYS A 750 -25.35 25.70 16.04
C LYS A 750 -25.23 24.92 14.73
N PHE A 751 -26.25 24.13 14.46
CA PHE A 751 -26.35 23.29 13.27
C PHE A 751 -27.52 23.69 12.40
N VAL A 752 -27.31 23.87 11.10
CA VAL A 752 -28.33 24.34 10.15
C VAL A 752 -28.72 23.21 9.21
N SER A 753 -30.03 23.06 8.95
CA SER A 753 -30.58 22.07 8.02
C SER A 753 -30.07 22.27 6.58
N LEU A 754 -29.99 21.20 5.80
CA LEU A 754 -29.43 21.15 4.45
C LEU A 754 -29.94 22.26 3.52
N GLY A 755 -31.26 22.52 3.47
CA GLY A 755 -31.85 23.53 2.59
C GLY A 755 -31.53 24.98 2.96
N LEU A 756 -31.05 25.20 4.19
CA LEU A 756 -30.71 26.53 4.71
C LEU A 756 -29.21 26.80 4.80
N LYS A 757 -28.36 25.79 4.53
CA LYS A 757 -26.91 25.83 4.78
C LYS A 757 -26.19 26.98 4.04
N ASP A 758 -26.64 27.30 2.82
CA ASP A 758 -25.98 28.30 1.98
C ASP A 758 -26.22 29.73 2.47
N GLN A 759 -27.07 29.94 3.48
CA GLN A 759 -27.30 31.22 4.16
C GLN A 759 -26.26 31.51 5.25
N TYR A 760 -25.38 30.52 5.57
CA TYR A 760 -24.42 30.60 6.64
C TYR A 760 -23.05 30.08 6.18
N GLN A 761 -21.99 30.53 6.82
CA GLN A 761 -20.69 29.91 6.67
C GLN A 761 -20.67 28.60 7.48
N THR A 762 -20.75 27.47 6.80
CA THR A 762 -20.90 26.17 7.45
C THR A 762 -19.71 25.25 7.21
N GLN A 763 -19.50 24.32 8.15
CA GLN A 763 -18.64 23.17 8.04
C GLN A 763 -19.50 21.90 8.05
N ALA A 764 -19.37 21.04 7.03
CA ALA A 764 -20.02 19.74 7.00
C ALA A 764 -19.29 18.77 7.96
N LEU A 765 -20.04 18.07 8.81
CA LEU A 765 -19.55 17.06 9.73
C LEU A 765 -20.31 15.77 9.49
N TYR A 766 -19.61 14.64 9.56
CA TYR A 766 -20.23 13.32 9.50
C TYR A 766 -21.08 13.06 10.73
N VAL A 767 -22.18 12.36 10.53
CA VAL A 767 -23.10 11.94 11.61
C VAL A 767 -23.44 10.47 11.49
N ASP A 768 -23.59 9.80 12.64
CA ASP A 768 -23.89 8.36 12.68
C ASP A 768 -25.19 8.02 11.93
N VAL A 769 -25.10 7.07 11.00
CA VAL A 769 -26.23 6.63 10.18
C VAL A 769 -27.39 6.10 11.01
N ASN A 770 -27.14 5.61 12.23
CA ASN A 770 -28.16 5.04 13.10
C ASN A 770 -29.09 6.08 13.75
N ILE A 771 -28.68 7.35 13.79
CA ILE A 771 -29.48 8.46 14.32
C ILE A 771 -30.08 9.35 13.22
N VAL A 772 -30.03 8.90 11.96
CA VAL A 772 -30.66 9.56 10.81
C VAL A 772 -31.66 8.62 10.16
N ARG A 773 -32.92 9.05 10.02
CA ARG A 773 -33.99 8.27 9.37
C ARG A 773 -34.63 9.06 8.24
N ASN A 774 -34.62 8.53 7.00
CA ASN A 774 -35.20 9.22 5.84
C ASN A 774 -34.70 10.66 5.72
N ASP A 775 -33.39 10.86 5.84
CA ASP A 775 -32.70 12.16 5.83
C ASP A 775 -32.97 13.08 7.03
N ILE A 776 -33.79 12.65 7.98
CA ILE A 776 -34.13 13.43 9.16
C ILE A 776 -33.26 13.01 10.36
N LEU A 777 -32.61 13.98 10.95
CA LEU A 777 -31.79 13.77 12.16
C LEU A 777 -32.69 13.61 13.41
N ASP A 778 -32.36 12.61 14.21
CA ASP A 778 -32.88 12.53 15.61
C ASP A 778 -32.07 13.49 16.49
N LEU A 779 -32.67 14.63 16.87
CA LEU A 779 -32.00 15.71 17.58
C LEU A 779 -31.57 15.32 18.99
N ASP A 780 -32.37 14.49 19.66
CA ASP A 780 -32.07 14.08 21.05
C ASP A 780 -30.98 13.01 21.05
N ALA A 781 -31.04 12.05 20.08
CA ALA A 781 -29.97 11.11 19.87
C ALA A 781 -28.64 11.81 19.47
N PHE A 782 -28.68 12.88 18.67
CA PHE A 782 -27.49 13.65 18.31
C PHE A 782 -26.86 14.35 19.53
N ARG A 783 -27.66 14.97 20.38
CA ARG A 783 -27.16 15.58 21.64
C ARG A 783 -26.56 14.57 22.60
N ALA A 784 -27.06 13.32 22.58
CA ALA A 784 -26.60 12.24 23.44
C ALA A 784 -25.36 11.50 22.81
N TRP A 785 -25.12 11.65 21.50
CA TRP A 785 -24.10 10.90 20.76
C TRP A 785 -22.67 11.24 21.18
N MET A 786 -22.36 12.54 21.31
CA MET A 786 -21.05 13.00 21.75
C MET A 786 -21.15 14.11 22.78
N PRO A 787 -20.26 14.14 23.79
CA PRO A 787 -20.29 15.13 24.84
C PRO A 787 -20.28 16.59 24.34
N GLU A 788 -19.60 16.84 23.25
CA GLU A 788 -19.47 18.18 22.62
C GLU A 788 -20.75 18.67 21.97
N TYR A 789 -21.70 17.77 21.67
CA TYR A 789 -23.00 18.14 21.08
C TYR A 789 -24.15 18.21 22.08
N LYS A 790 -23.88 18.01 23.36
CA LYS A 790 -24.90 18.04 24.43
C LYS A 790 -25.78 19.29 24.39
N ASP A 791 -25.16 20.43 24.11
CA ASP A 791 -25.85 21.74 24.07
C ASP A 791 -26.01 22.24 22.62
N ALA A 792 -26.12 21.32 21.63
CA ALA A 792 -26.31 21.70 20.25
C ALA A 792 -27.65 22.39 20.00
N GLU A 793 -27.61 23.52 19.30
CA GLU A 793 -28.78 24.24 18.79
C GLU A 793 -29.02 23.96 17.32
N PHE A 794 -30.29 23.91 16.91
CA PHE A 794 -30.63 23.53 15.52
C PHE A 794 -31.48 24.60 14.84
N ILE A 795 -31.12 24.94 13.60
CA ILE A 795 -31.93 25.77 12.70
C ILE A 795 -32.62 24.79 11.74
N LEU A 796 -33.92 24.66 11.90
CA LEU A 796 -34.74 23.64 11.27
C LEU A 796 -35.38 24.17 9.99
N GLU A 797 -35.64 23.24 9.05
CA GLU A 797 -36.41 23.45 7.83
C GLU A 797 -37.76 22.72 7.99
N ASP A 798 -38.86 23.49 7.94
CA ASP A 798 -40.21 22.98 8.20
C ASP A 798 -40.37 22.14 9.48
N GLY A 799 -39.70 22.60 10.55
CA GLY A 799 -39.72 21.94 11.86
C GLY A 799 -38.89 20.65 11.94
N ARG A 800 -38.07 20.33 10.95
CA ARG A 800 -37.22 19.16 10.88
C ARG A 800 -35.79 19.55 10.54
N TYR A 801 -34.83 18.69 10.94
CA TYR A 801 -33.43 18.83 10.54
C TYR A 801 -33.15 17.83 9.42
N VAL A 802 -32.94 18.33 8.20
CA VAL A 802 -32.61 17.52 7.02
C VAL A 802 -31.09 17.43 6.90
N CYS A 803 -30.54 16.22 6.88
CA CYS A 803 -29.14 15.92 6.66
C CYS A 803 -28.78 15.93 5.17
N GLY A 804 -27.54 16.31 4.85
CA GLY A 804 -26.93 15.96 3.58
C GLY A 804 -26.53 14.50 3.56
N TRP A 805 -26.22 13.98 2.37
CA TRP A 805 -25.71 12.61 2.22
C TRP A 805 -24.84 12.43 0.98
N ALA A 806 -23.96 11.43 1.04
CA ALA A 806 -23.19 10.96 -0.10
C ALA A 806 -22.98 9.44 0.00
N ILE A 807 -22.71 8.81 -1.14
CA ILE A 807 -22.28 7.41 -1.18
C ILE A 807 -20.76 7.41 -1.20
N GLU A 808 -20.17 6.84 -0.14
CA GLU A 808 -18.72 6.87 0.08
C GLU A 808 -18.23 5.51 0.57
N LYS A 809 -16.91 5.33 0.65
CA LYS A 809 -16.29 4.16 1.29
C LYS A 809 -16.88 3.98 2.70
N MET A 810 -17.28 2.75 3.04
CA MET A 810 -17.70 2.43 4.41
C MET A 810 -16.51 2.51 5.36
N SER A 811 -16.60 3.40 6.35
CA SER A 811 -15.53 3.66 7.32
C SER A 811 -16.09 4.06 8.68
N LYS A 812 -15.43 3.63 9.76
CA LYS A 812 -15.78 4.04 11.12
C LYS A 812 -15.65 5.56 11.31
N SER A 813 -14.68 6.21 10.66
CA SER A 813 -14.49 7.66 10.71
C SER A 813 -15.59 8.46 9.99
N PHE A 814 -16.35 7.82 9.09
CA PHE A 814 -17.47 8.43 8.37
C PHE A 814 -18.83 8.11 9.04
N TYR A 815 -18.79 7.34 10.12
CA TYR A 815 -19.99 6.92 10.87
C TYR A 815 -21.09 6.30 9.99
N ASN A 816 -20.70 5.65 8.89
CA ASN A 816 -21.57 5.02 7.90
C ASN A 816 -21.50 3.49 7.92
N VAL A 817 -21.06 2.91 9.04
CA VAL A 817 -20.77 1.47 9.18
C VAL A 817 -22.04 0.71 9.54
N VAL A 818 -22.25 -0.43 8.85
CA VAL A 818 -23.28 -1.42 9.21
C VAL A 818 -22.63 -2.58 9.97
N ASN A 819 -23.19 -2.90 11.16
CA ASN A 819 -22.71 -4.00 12.00
C ASN A 819 -23.21 -5.33 11.43
N PRO A 820 -22.33 -6.33 11.16
CA PRO A 820 -22.74 -7.64 10.67
C PRO A 820 -23.65 -8.38 11.66
N ASP A 821 -23.53 -8.20 12.96
CA ASP A 821 -24.40 -8.83 13.95
C ASP A 821 -25.88 -8.50 13.70
N TYR A 822 -26.18 -7.22 13.38
CA TYR A 822 -27.55 -6.84 13.08
C TYR A 822 -28.13 -7.63 11.91
N ILE A 823 -27.32 -7.87 10.87
CA ILE A 823 -27.75 -8.64 9.71
C ILE A 823 -27.93 -10.12 10.08
N VAL A 824 -26.97 -10.70 10.79
CA VAL A 824 -27.00 -12.11 11.21
C VAL A 824 -28.19 -12.38 12.15
N ASP A 825 -28.41 -11.53 13.14
CA ASP A 825 -29.49 -11.70 14.14
C ASP A 825 -30.90 -11.58 13.54
N ASN A 826 -31.07 -10.75 12.50
CA ASN A 826 -32.37 -10.50 11.88
C ASN A 826 -32.65 -11.35 10.64
N TYR A 827 -31.61 -11.74 9.88
CA TYR A 827 -31.75 -12.41 8.58
C TYR A 827 -31.02 -13.73 8.47
N GLY A 828 -30.05 -14.00 9.36
CA GLY A 828 -29.17 -15.17 9.36
C GLY A 828 -27.86 -14.97 8.65
N ALA A 829 -26.85 -15.75 9.06
CA ALA A 829 -25.51 -15.75 8.49
C ALA A 829 -25.52 -16.25 7.04
N ASP A 830 -26.26 -17.30 6.73
CA ASP A 830 -26.35 -17.85 5.37
C ASP A 830 -26.99 -16.84 4.40
N THR A 831 -27.94 -16.03 4.86
CA THR A 831 -28.51 -14.93 4.06
C THR A 831 -27.45 -13.85 3.77
N LEU A 832 -26.67 -13.43 4.78
CA LEU A 832 -25.55 -12.50 4.60
C LEU A 832 -24.52 -13.03 3.60
N ARG A 833 -24.19 -14.32 3.70
CA ARG A 833 -23.20 -14.97 2.82
C ARG A 833 -23.66 -15.10 1.37
N MET A 834 -24.95 -15.18 1.12
CA MET A 834 -25.52 -15.32 -0.23
C MET A 834 -25.84 -13.98 -0.90
N TYR A 835 -25.99 -12.92 -0.13
CA TYR A 835 -26.26 -11.57 -0.64
C TYR A 835 -24.99 -10.90 -1.17
#